data_1414cdac45032ee33bd85bbb6ad5c29a
#
_entry.id   1414cdac45032ee33bd85bbb6ad5c29a
#
_cell.length_a   1.000
_cell.length_b   1.000
_cell.length_c   1.000
_cell.angle_alpha   90.00
_cell.angle_beta   90.00
_cell.angle_gamma   90.00
#
_symmetry.space_group_name_H-M   'P 1'
#
loop_
_entity.id
_entity.type
_entity.pdbx_description
1 polymer ?
#
loop_
_entity_poly.entity_id
_entity_poly.type
_entity_poly.pdbx_seq_one_letter_code
_entity_poly.pdbx_strand_id
1 'polypeptide(L)'
;MRVVSIGDLVLDYYYKNEKLLGVNGGMTSHNIIANLAKMGLNTSVYGSCGNDIQGEMAINSLKKVNVDTSNIKKIEDKGTRVFHVSYFEDKEGLSFTSKKRCPFCGKKRWYDDSLIDTDYIIKDIQNDDILVFDNLNNKNQFIIDSVCNKKIIDLGQYFEFENLEAKDIINKMKNKFEIINFNERVSNYLIKRLGLKNDLDLFKSLFPKFMTITRGDCGATFIYDGKIYDFALINKGIVTDSTGAGDAFISSIIKDFVKNNLQYNPNLFEKWYENSNKLTSKVVSKMGARGHINSLFKIKKESDKCTCDSFIYNERKKVKRCNININNLEVRVINALKSKAYSELEKIKFENIDNGLFIGTGGSFAAAYFSSKIINDIYGTNTVASFPRDIKYRNNLKVQMAFLFSYSGTTNDIFESTKEISQDKKIIITKGEKQNIVLKIGINKSNIVSYRSSSNKGRERGFLSFEGTISPAALFLKFYFEKKKVAKDVCHFIKDSMSYWNNYFEELFKNKKDMLKEFFTKGNIINIFTGDYTLSASFDLESKITESGIINCIVHEKKNFSHGRFINYEHLSKKMNIYFKQNDISDYEEKLIKYLDNEYLITIESRYNGILCEFDLLVASQYLIYHLSNFLNIDISKPSYSEDSMKIYFYKGDL
;
A
#
# COMPACT_ATOMS: atom_id res chain seq x y z
N MET A 1 9.94 20.84 -9.66
CA MET A 1 10.75 21.03 -8.43
C MET A 1 10.69 19.76 -7.58
N ARG A 2 11.79 19.14 -7.29
CA ARG A 2 11.98 18.01 -6.37
C ARG A 2 12.89 18.44 -5.23
N VAL A 3 12.80 17.78 -4.08
CA VAL A 3 13.83 17.85 -3.04
C VAL A 3 14.68 16.59 -3.13
N VAL A 4 15.97 16.76 -3.29
CA VAL A 4 16.90 15.71 -3.70
C VAL A 4 18.00 15.55 -2.68
N SER A 5 18.22 14.36 -2.13
CA SER A 5 19.41 14.07 -1.32
C SER A 5 20.53 13.44 -2.15
N ILE A 6 21.76 13.75 -1.77
CA ILE A 6 22.95 13.28 -2.45
C ILE A 6 23.87 12.59 -1.45
N GLY A 7 24.24 11.32 -1.72
CA GLY A 7 25.17 10.59 -0.86
C GLY A 7 25.03 9.07 -0.94
N ASP A 8 26.02 8.36 -0.37
CA ASP A 8 25.96 6.90 -0.30
C ASP A 8 24.92 6.42 0.70
N LEU A 9 24.23 5.34 0.38
CA LEU A 9 23.27 4.74 1.29
C LEU A 9 23.96 4.03 2.44
N VAL A 10 23.31 4.07 3.59
CA VAL A 10 23.74 3.42 4.82
C VAL A 10 22.60 2.59 5.39
N LEU A 11 22.93 1.44 5.97
CA LEU A 11 22.01 0.63 6.76
C LEU A 11 22.41 0.70 8.23
N ASP A 12 21.47 1.09 9.10
CA ASP A 12 21.68 1.16 10.53
C ASP A 12 21.19 -0.12 11.20
N TYR A 13 22.04 -0.72 12.04
CA TYR A 13 21.75 -1.86 12.89
C TYR A 13 21.51 -1.37 14.30
N TYR A 14 20.37 -1.67 14.86
CA TYR A 14 19.94 -1.20 16.19
C TYR A 14 20.04 -2.33 17.22
N TYR A 15 20.80 -2.12 18.28
CA TYR A 15 21.01 -3.07 19.37
C TYR A 15 20.57 -2.50 20.70
N LYS A 16 20.01 -3.34 21.58
CA LYS A 16 19.81 -3.04 23.02
C LYS A 16 20.30 -4.24 23.81
N ASN A 17 21.15 -4.03 24.82
CA ASN A 17 21.75 -5.10 25.62
C ASN A 17 22.32 -6.23 24.74
N GLU A 18 23.16 -5.85 23.77
CA GLU A 18 23.79 -6.75 22.78
C GLU A 18 22.83 -7.53 21.89
N LYS A 19 21.54 -7.37 22.05
CA LYS A 19 20.52 -8.00 21.22
C LYS A 19 20.14 -7.12 20.03
N LEU A 20 20.19 -7.67 18.83
CA LEU A 20 19.74 -6.98 17.64
C LEU A 20 18.22 -6.81 17.67
N LEU A 21 17.77 -5.56 17.62
CA LEU A 21 16.35 -5.18 17.55
C LEU A 21 15.82 -5.18 16.11
N GLY A 22 16.68 -4.80 15.17
CA GLY A 22 16.37 -4.73 13.75
C GLY A 22 17.30 -3.77 13.02
N VAL A 23 16.98 -3.50 11.76
CA VAL A 23 17.70 -2.56 10.91
C VAL A 23 16.77 -1.59 10.21
N ASN A 24 17.30 -0.44 9.76
CA ASN A 24 16.60 0.51 8.90
C ASN A 24 17.61 1.27 8.05
N GLY A 25 17.15 1.94 6.99
CA GLY A 25 18.00 2.89 6.28
C GLY A 25 18.39 4.05 7.21
N GLY A 26 19.64 4.48 7.10
CA GLY A 26 20.24 5.57 7.84
C GLY A 26 20.64 6.74 6.94
N MET A 27 21.53 7.57 7.42
CA MET A 27 22.08 8.81 6.83
C MET A 27 21.16 10.01 6.94
N THR A 28 21.69 11.11 7.46
CA THR A 28 20.93 12.34 7.74
C THR A 28 20.19 12.88 6.51
N SER A 29 20.86 13.08 5.38
CA SER A 29 20.22 13.57 4.16
C SER A 29 19.09 12.66 3.66
N HIS A 30 19.26 11.34 3.78
CA HIS A 30 18.23 10.37 3.37
C HIS A 30 17.10 10.26 4.39
N ASN A 31 17.34 10.52 5.68
CA ASN A 31 16.30 10.61 6.70
C ASN A 31 15.42 11.85 6.45
N ILE A 32 16.04 12.97 6.09
CA ILE A 32 15.35 14.20 5.70
C ILE A 32 14.41 13.92 4.51
N ILE A 33 14.92 13.31 3.45
CA ILE A 33 14.13 12.98 2.26
C ILE A 33 12.98 12.02 2.57
N ALA A 34 13.19 11.00 3.41
CA ALA A 34 12.15 10.09 3.83
C ALA A 34 11.02 10.81 4.60
N ASN A 35 11.37 11.76 5.46
CA ASN A 35 10.40 12.61 6.16
C ASN A 35 9.62 13.50 5.19
N LEU A 36 10.30 14.14 4.24
CA LEU A 36 9.69 15.02 3.24
C LEU A 36 8.73 14.28 2.33
N ALA A 37 9.12 13.09 1.85
CA ALA A 37 8.25 12.20 1.09
C ALA A 37 6.98 11.82 1.88
N LYS A 38 7.14 11.49 3.17
CA LYS A 38 6.01 11.18 4.05
C LYS A 38 5.08 12.38 4.28
N MET A 39 5.61 13.60 4.16
CA MET A 39 4.86 14.86 4.24
C MET A 39 4.29 15.32 2.88
N GLY A 40 4.44 14.51 1.81
CA GLY A 40 3.81 14.72 0.51
C GLY A 40 4.62 15.56 -0.48
N LEU A 41 5.92 15.77 -0.26
CA LEU A 41 6.77 16.43 -1.23
C LEU A 41 7.29 15.42 -2.28
N ASN A 42 7.55 15.90 -3.48
CA ASN A 42 8.25 15.14 -4.52
C ASN A 42 9.73 15.05 -4.15
N THR A 43 10.23 13.82 -3.98
CA THR A 43 11.58 13.58 -3.45
C THR A 43 12.32 12.51 -4.23
N SER A 44 13.62 12.67 -4.37
CA SER A 44 14.52 11.74 -5.06
C SER A 44 15.85 11.58 -4.33
N VAL A 45 16.58 10.52 -4.62
CA VAL A 45 17.92 10.24 -4.09
C VAL A 45 18.89 9.96 -5.23
N TYR A 46 19.96 10.73 -5.32
CA TYR A 46 21.15 10.36 -6.06
C TYR A 46 22.16 9.73 -5.10
N GLY A 47 22.37 8.44 -5.24
CA GLY A 47 23.17 7.71 -4.26
C GLY A 47 23.88 6.48 -4.82
N SER A 48 24.68 5.87 -3.98
CA SER A 48 25.34 4.60 -4.28
C SER A 48 25.27 3.66 -3.07
N CYS A 49 25.19 2.36 -3.33
CA CYS A 49 25.31 1.31 -2.34
C CYS A 49 26.03 0.08 -2.95
N GLY A 50 26.39 -0.88 -2.13
CA GLY A 50 26.83 -2.18 -2.62
C GLY A 50 25.70 -2.95 -3.30
N ASN A 51 26.03 -3.84 -4.23
CA ASN A 51 25.08 -4.82 -4.76
C ASN A 51 24.95 -5.99 -3.77
N ASP A 52 24.44 -5.69 -2.58
CA ASP A 52 24.26 -6.63 -1.49
C ASP A 52 22.90 -6.46 -0.80
N ILE A 53 22.57 -7.39 0.09
CA ILE A 53 21.30 -7.39 0.84
C ILE A 53 21.12 -6.09 1.62
N GLN A 54 22.19 -5.53 2.17
CA GLN A 54 22.15 -4.29 2.94
C GLN A 54 21.76 -3.09 2.05
N GLY A 55 22.28 -3.06 0.82
CA GLY A 55 21.89 -2.06 -0.19
C GLY A 55 20.42 -2.16 -0.57
N GLU A 56 19.94 -3.37 -0.83
CA GLU A 56 18.51 -3.61 -1.09
C GLU A 56 17.63 -3.13 0.08
N MET A 57 18.03 -3.42 1.30
CA MET A 57 17.26 -2.99 2.49
C MET A 57 17.26 -1.47 2.64
N ALA A 58 18.39 -0.81 2.41
CA ALA A 58 18.50 0.64 2.46
C ALA A 58 17.62 1.29 1.38
N ILE A 59 17.65 0.79 0.13
CA ILE A 59 16.78 1.24 -0.97
C ILE A 59 15.31 1.00 -0.63
N ASN A 60 14.94 -0.19 -0.15
CA ASN A 60 13.57 -0.53 0.19
C ASN A 60 13.01 0.33 1.33
N SER A 61 13.86 0.80 2.25
CA SER A 61 13.45 1.71 3.31
C SER A 61 12.97 3.08 2.78
N LEU A 62 13.53 3.52 1.65
CA LEU A 62 13.14 4.76 0.94
C LEU A 62 11.93 4.53 0.04
N LYS A 63 11.91 3.44 -0.74
CA LYS A 63 10.75 3.07 -1.58
C LYS A 63 9.45 2.95 -0.80
N LYS A 64 9.50 2.44 0.44
CA LYS A 64 8.32 2.30 1.32
C LYS A 64 7.64 3.60 1.70
N VAL A 65 8.31 4.71 1.52
CA VAL A 65 7.77 6.06 1.79
C VAL A 65 7.62 6.89 0.51
N ASN A 66 7.66 6.23 -0.66
CA ASN A 66 7.49 6.83 -1.98
C ASN A 66 8.61 7.82 -2.38
N VAL A 67 9.84 7.61 -1.91
CA VAL A 67 11.00 8.32 -2.43
C VAL A 67 11.38 7.71 -3.78
N ASP A 68 11.62 8.53 -4.78
CA ASP A 68 12.20 8.08 -6.05
C ASP A 68 13.66 7.63 -5.82
N THR A 69 13.92 6.37 -6.13
CA THR A 69 15.22 5.70 -5.95
C THR A 69 15.83 5.26 -7.27
N SER A 70 15.34 5.74 -8.40
CA SER A 70 15.80 5.37 -9.74
C SER A 70 17.27 5.74 -9.98
N ASN A 71 17.76 6.78 -9.31
CA ASN A 71 19.14 7.30 -9.44
C ASN A 71 20.11 6.73 -8.40
N ILE A 72 19.79 5.59 -7.79
CA ILE A 72 20.70 4.88 -6.90
C ILE A 72 21.48 3.84 -7.68
N LYS A 73 22.81 3.98 -7.72
CA LYS A 73 23.72 3.03 -8.37
C LYS A 73 24.15 1.92 -7.39
N LYS A 74 24.03 0.66 -7.83
CA LYS A 74 24.60 -0.49 -7.13
C LYS A 74 25.99 -0.76 -7.63
N ILE A 75 26.95 -0.93 -6.73
CA ILE A 75 28.38 -1.14 -7.02
C ILE A 75 28.75 -2.57 -6.65
N GLU A 76 29.20 -3.34 -7.64
CA GLU A 76 29.46 -4.78 -7.49
C GLU A 76 30.58 -5.10 -6.49
N ASP A 77 31.68 -4.35 -6.53
CA ASP A 77 32.88 -4.64 -5.75
C ASP A 77 32.89 -4.01 -4.36
N LYS A 78 31.80 -3.40 -3.94
CA LYS A 78 31.71 -2.70 -2.64
C LYS A 78 30.52 -3.19 -1.84
N GLY A 79 30.73 -3.39 -0.55
CA GLY A 79 29.62 -3.63 0.38
C GLY A 79 28.96 -2.32 0.78
N THR A 80 27.64 -2.36 1.02
CA THR A 80 26.92 -1.20 1.55
C THR A 80 27.46 -0.76 2.91
N ARG A 81 27.56 0.54 3.13
CA ARG A 81 27.97 1.12 4.42
C ARG A 81 26.98 0.72 5.53
N VAL A 82 27.52 0.44 6.72
CA VAL A 82 26.74 0.04 7.89
C VAL A 82 27.17 0.85 9.11
N PHE A 83 26.17 1.34 9.85
CA PHE A 83 26.35 1.79 11.23
C PHE A 83 25.76 0.79 12.22
N HIS A 84 26.43 0.67 13.37
CA HIS A 84 25.96 -0.11 14.51
C HIS A 84 25.55 0.88 15.62
N VAL A 85 24.27 0.98 15.88
CA VAL A 85 23.67 1.85 16.90
C VAL A 85 23.34 1.00 18.11
N SER A 86 24.03 1.20 19.21
CA SER A 86 23.83 0.45 20.46
C SER A 86 23.21 1.35 21.52
N TYR A 87 22.05 0.95 22.02
CA TYR A 87 21.35 1.62 23.11
C TYR A 87 21.78 1.05 24.47
N PHE A 88 21.94 1.94 25.43
CA PHE A 88 22.22 1.62 26.81
C PHE A 88 21.45 2.61 27.71
N GLU A 89 21.15 2.19 28.92
CA GLU A 89 20.53 3.05 29.93
C GLU A 89 21.62 3.69 30.77
N ASP A 90 21.57 4.99 30.92
CA ASP A 90 22.43 5.78 31.83
C ASP A 90 21.57 6.57 32.83
N LYS A 91 22.20 7.44 33.61
CA LYS A 91 21.52 8.26 34.63
C LYS A 91 20.49 9.24 34.08
N GLU A 92 20.59 9.57 32.78
CA GLU A 92 19.73 10.52 32.07
C GLU A 92 18.65 9.81 31.24
N GLY A 93 18.66 8.47 31.19
CA GLY A 93 17.71 7.66 30.46
C GLY A 93 18.37 6.81 29.36
N LEU A 94 17.68 6.60 28.23
CA LEU A 94 18.19 5.80 27.12
C LEU A 94 19.12 6.63 26.24
N SER A 95 20.40 6.29 26.29
CA SER A 95 21.46 6.85 25.44
C SER A 95 21.88 5.89 24.33
N PHE A 96 22.59 6.37 23.31
CA PHE A 96 23.09 5.51 22.25
C PHE A 96 24.52 5.85 21.85
N THR A 97 25.23 4.84 21.31
CA THR A 97 26.48 5.02 20.57
C THR A 97 26.33 4.49 19.15
N SER A 98 26.93 5.19 18.19
CA SER A 98 27.01 4.71 16.81
C SER A 98 28.45 4.43 16.42
N LYS A 99 28.71 3.25 15.84
CA LYS A 99 30.05 2.81 15.46
C LYS A 99 30.06 2.25 14.03
N LYS A 100 31.15 2.53 13.29
CA LYS A 100 31.42 1.99 11.96
C LYS A 100 31.95 0.53 12.00
N ARG A 101 32.27 0.02 13.20
CA ARG A 101 32.74 -1.35 13.43
C ARG A 101 31.68 -2.15 14.16
N CYS A 102 31.52 -3.39 13.75
CA CYS A 102 30.64 -4.32 14.42
C CYS A 102 31.10 -4.53 15.88
N PRO A 103 30.19 -4.39 16.87
CA PRO A 103 30.56 -4.58 18.28
C PRO A 103 30.96 -6.01 18.63
N PHE A 104 30.63 -6.99 17.79
CA PHE A 104 30.88 -8.41 18.06
C PHE A 104 32.15 -8.95 17.35
N CYS A 105 32.35 -8.64 16.06
CA CYS A 105 33.47 -9.17 15.28
C CYS A 105 34.51 -8.12 14.90
N GLY A 106 34.30 -6.84 15.21
CA GLY A 106 35.20 -5.75 14.88
C GLY A 106 35.27 -5.37 13.39
N LYS A 107 34.57 -6.10 12.53
CA LYS A 107 34.57 -5.85 11.07
C LYS A 107 34.02 -4.48 10.73
N LYS A 108 34.75 -3.69 9.92
CA LYS A 108 34.33 -2.38 9.43
C LYS A 108 33.69 -2.54 8.04
N ARG A 109 32.40 -2.21 7.91
CA ARG A 109 31.71 -2.04 6.60
C ARG A 109 31.55 -0.55 6.32
N TRP A 110 32.65 0.10 6.09
CA TRP A 110 32.73 1.53 5.85
C TRP A 110 33.92 1.83 4.94
N TYR A 111 33.72 2.69 3.98
CA TYR A 111 34.76 3.27 3.14
C TYR A 111 34.67 4.79 3.26
N ASP A 112 35.83 5.46 3.20
CA ASP A 112 35.92 6.89 3.48
C ASP A 112 35.53 7.72 2.25
N ASP A 113 35.87 7.25 1.05
CA ASP A 113 35.48 7.93 -0.19
C ASP A 113 34.06 7.58 -0.60
N SER A 114 33.30 8.59 -1.02
CA SER A 114 31.96 8.39 -1.57
C SER A 114 32.02 7.70 -2.94
N LEU A 115 31.08 6.82 -3.21
CA LEU A 115 30.97 6.07 -4.47
C LEU A 115 30.02 6.73 -5.48
N ILE A 116 29.40 7.87 -5.14
CA ILE A 116 28.50 8.58 -6.06
C ILE A 116 29.22 9.02 -7.33
N ASP A 117 28.51 9.06 -8.43
CA ASP A 117 28.98 9.53 -9.74
C ASP A 117 28.65 11.02 -9.90
N THR A 118 29.62 11.88 -9.66
CA THR A 118 29.45 13.34 -9.67
C THR A 118 29.05 13.87 -11.04
N ASP A 119 29.64 13.35 -12.11
CA ASP A 119 29.39 13.84 -13.47
C ASP A 119 27.97 13.50 -13.93
N TYR A 120 27.50 12.29 -13.60
CA TYR A 120 26.14 11.90 -13.85
C TYR A 120 25.17 12.80 -13.08
N ILE A 121 25.41 13.00 -11.79
CA ILE A 121 24.55 13.81 -10.91
C ILE A 121 24.42 15.24 -11.43
N ILE A 122 25.55 15.89 -11.73
CA ILE A 122 25.57 17.26 -12.22
C ILE A 122 24.79 17.42 -13.55
N LYS A 123 24.83 16.41 -14.43
CA LYS A 123 24.12 16.44 -15.71
C LYS A 123 22.61 16.19 -15.57
N ASP A 124 22.18 15.40 -14.58
CA ASP A 124 20.80 14.93 -14.45
C ASP A 124 19.95 15.80 -13.49
N ILE A 125 20.57 16.53 -12.58
CA ILE A 125 19.90 17.46 -11.68
C ILE A 125 19.18 18.55 -12.48
N GLN A 126 17.90 18.79 -12.16
CA GLN A 126 17.11 19.84 -12.76
C GLN A 126 17.36 21.18 -12.08
N ASN A 127 17.31 22.29 -12.81
CA ASN A 127 17.60 23.63 -12.29
C ASN A 127 16.73 24.07 -11.12
N ASP A 128 15.51 23.55 -11.01
CA ASP A 128 14.55 23.84 -9.94
C ASP A 128 14.60 22.84 -8.77
N ASP A 129 15.50 21.86 -8.81
CA ASP A 129 15.67 20.93 -7.70
C ASP A 129 16.33 21.61 -6.49
N ILE A 130 15.91 21.23 -5.28
CA ILE A 130 16.52 21.62 -4.01
C ILE A 130 17.40 20.49 -3.53
N LEU A 131 18.69 20.75 -3.34
CA LEU A 131 19.66 19.73 -3.00
C LEU A 131 19.91 19.67 -1.49
N VAL A 132 19.90 18.48 -0.91
CA VAL A 132 20.12 18.25 0.53
C VAL A 132 21.39 17.45 0.73
N PHE A 133 22.28 17.97 1.54
CA PHE A 133 23.57 17.39 1.92
C PHE A 133 23.65 17.20 3.44
N ASP A 134 24.49 16.29 3.88
CA ASP A 134 24.80 16.02 5.30
C ASP A 134 26.29 15.99 5.62
N ASN A 135 27.13 16.22 4.63
CA ASN A 135 28.58 16.28 4.79
C ASN A 135 29.26 17.05 3.64
N LEU A 136 30.52 17.45 3.85
CA LEU A 136 31.33 18.23 2.91
C LEU A 136 32.51 17.41 2.35
N ASN A 137 32.33 16.10 2.09
CA ASN A 137 33.33 15.29 1.44
C ASN A 137 33.68 15.85 0.03
N ASN A 138 34.78 15.42 -0.54
CA ASN A 138 35.27 15.97 -1.80
C ASN A 138 34.25 15.88 -2.96
N LYS A 139 33.47 14.79 -3.06
CA LYS A 139 32.47 14.64 -4.11
C LYS A 139 31.26 15.52 -3.90
N ASN A 140 30.75 15.62 -2.67
CA ASN A 140 29.68 16.54 -2.33
C ASN A 140 30.15 17.99 -2.56
N GLN A 141 31.36 18.35 -2.15
CA GLN A 141 31.91 19.66 -2.38
C GLN A 141 32.01 20.00 -3.86
N PHE A 142 32.46 19.05 -4.68
CA PHE A 142 32.51 19.23 -6.13
C PHE A 142 31.14 19.51 -6.73
N ILE A 143 30.11 18.78 -6.33
CA ILE A 143 28.73 19.05 -6.77
C ILE A 143 28.25 20.41 -6.26
N ILE A 144 28.47 20.72 -4.98
CA ILE A 144 28.08 22.01 -4.37
C ILE A 144 28.65 23.20 -5.15
N ASP A 145 29.90 23.06 -5.61
CA ASP A 145 30.60 24.11 -6.33
C ASP A 145 30.23 24.18 -7.83
N SER A 146 29.71 23.10 -8.40
CA SER A 146 29.43 22.98 -9.84
C SER A 146 27.99 23.39 -10.22
N VAL A 147 27.05 23.42 -9.30
CA VAL A 147 25.63 23.67 -9.61
C VAL A 147 25.07 24.91 -8.94
N CYS A 148 24.13 25.60 -9.61
CA CYS A 148 23.50 26.81 -9.10
C CYS A 148 22.26 26.62 -8.26
N ASN A 149 21.82 25.37 -8.08
CA ASN A 149 20.62 24.98 -7.31
C ASN A 149 20.61 25.54 -5.89
N LYS A 150 19.42 25.68 -5.29
CA LYS A 150 19.30 25.91 -3.85
C LYS A 150 19.81 24.68 -3.10
N LYS A 151 20.74 24.93 -2.17
CA LYS A 151 21.42 23.89 -1.41
C LYS A 151 21.12 24.02 0.07
N ILE A 152 20.81 22.90 0.69
CA ILE A 152 20.54 22.80 2.13
C ILE A 152 21.55 21.82 2.71
N ILE A 153 22.14 22.17 3.85
CA ILE A 153 23.05 21.26 4.53
C ILE A 153 22.65 21.12 6.01
N ASP A 154 22.65 19.87 6.48
CA ASP A 154 22.51 19.55 7.90
C ASP A 154 23.77 18.89 8.43
N LEU A 155 24.49 19.57 9.29
CA LEU A 155 25.75 19.12 9.86
C LEU A 155 25.58 18.79 11.34
N GLY A 156 25.32 17.51 11.61
CA GLY A 156 25.18 16.98 12.97
C GLY A 156 26.50 16.57 13.65
N GLN A 157 27.62 16.57 12.92
CA GLN A 157 28.91 16.12 13.42
C GLN A 157 30.02 17.10 13.08
N TYR A 158 30.93 17.36 14.02
CA TYR A 158 32.03 18.31 13.84
C TYR A 158 33.36 17.69 13.38
N PHE A 159 33.51 16.37 13.45
CA PHE A 159 34.78 15.71 13.10
C PHE A 159 35.19 15.92 11.64
N GLU A 160 34.28 16.33 10.77
CA GLU A 160 34.61 16.70 9.38
C GLU A 160 35.50 17.94 9.30
N PHE A 161 35.50 18.75 10.35
CA PHE A 161 36.25 20.00 10.44
C PHE A 161 37.57 19.88 11.24
N GLU A 162 37.79 18.74 11.93
CA GLU A 162 38.93 18.61 12.85
C GLU A 162 40.28 18.80 12.17
N ASN A 163 40.40 18.35 10.92
CA ASN A 163 41.64 18.44 10.14
C ASN A 163 41.67 19.59 9.14
N LEU A 164 40.68 20.52 9.19
CA LEU A 164 40.62 21.66 8.30
C LEU A 164 41.10 22.95 8.98
N GLU A 165 41.82 23.78 8.22
CA GLU A 165 42.11 25.13 8.66
C GLU A 165 40.83 26.01 8.64
N ALA A 166 40.79 27.05 9.49
CA ALA A 166 39.65 27.96 9.57
C ALA A 166 39.26 28.56 8.20
N LYS A 167 40.26 28.92 7.39
CA LYS A 167 40.08 29.43 6.03
C LYS A 167 39.40 28.40 5.13
N ASP A 168 39.73 27.13 5.22
CA ASP A 168 39.17 26.06 4.39
C ASP A 168 37.73 25.75 4.77
N ILE A 169 37.41 25.80 6.06
CA ILE A 169 36.02 25.69 6.54
C ILE A 169 35.15 26.76 5.92
N ILE A 170 35.61 28.02 6.00
CA ILE A 170 34.89 29.16 5.41
C ILE A 170 34.75 28.97 3.90
N ASN A 171 35.82 28.64 3.18
CA ASN A 171 35.81 28.46 1.73
C ASN A 171 34.84 27.35 1.28
N LYS A 172 34.71 26.31 2.08
CA LYS A 172 33.76 25.21 1.78
C LYS A 172 32.29 25.60 1.93
N MET A 173 31.99 26.60 2.78
CA MET A 173 30.59 26.88 3.20
C MET A 173 30.06 28.24 2.81
N LYS A 174 30.93 29.27 2.76
CA LYS A 174 30.54 30.67 2.63
C LYS A 174 29.74 30.91 1.33
N ASN A 175 28.55 31.47 1.49
CA ASN A 175 27.63 31.86 0.39
C ASN A 175 27.25 30.68 -0.56
N LYS A 176 27.28 29.46 -0.06
CA LYS A 176 26.97 28.25 -0.89
C LYS A 176 25.63 27.64 -0.57
N PHE A 177 25.01 27.97 0.55
CA PHE A 177 23.81 27.33 1.05
C PHE A 177 22.64 28.29 1.21
N GLU A 178 21.49 27.83 0.82
CA GLU A 178 20.21 28.49 1.11
C GLU A 178 19.87 28.36 2.61
N ILE A 179 19.97 27.11 3.13
CA ILE A 179 19.75 26.82 4.55
C ILE A 179 20.93 26.01 5.10
N ILE A 180 21.43 26.42 6.28
CA ILE A 180 22.37 25.63 7.07
C ILE A 180 21.68 25.26 8.39
N ASN A 181 21.70 23.97 8.74
CA ASN A 181 21.29 23.49 10.05
C ASN A 181 22.50 22.93 10.82
N PHE A 182 22.63 23.35 12.07
CA PHE A 182 23.59 22.80 13.04
C PHE A 182 22.85 22.30 14.28
N ASN A 183 23.45 21.36 14.98
CA ASN A 183 23.16 21.26 16.42
C ASN A 183 24.09 22.18 17.20
N GLU A 184 23.74 22.48 18.45
CA GLU A 184 24.51 23.38 19.33
C GLU A 184 25.97 22.97 19.48
N ARG A 185 26.25 21.66 19.52
CA ARG A 185 27.61 21.16 19.64
C ARG A 185 28.49 21.53 18.44
N VAL A 186 27.95 21.41 17.22
CA VAL A 186 28.66 21.79 15.99
C VAL A 186 28.79 23.29 15.90
N SER A 187 27.76 24.06 16.21
CA SER A 187 27.82 25.53 16.23
C SER A 187 28.90 26.02 17.18
N ASN A 188 28.91 25.57 18.43
CA ASN A 188 29.91 25.94 19.43
C ASN A 188 31.33 25.54 19.02
N TYR A 189 31.50 24.36 18.40
CA TYR A 189 32.80 23.93 17.88
C TYR A 189 33.31 24.90 16.78
N LEU A 190 32.44 25.26 15.81
CA LEU A 190 32.80 26.16 14.72
C LEU A 190 33.09 27.56 15.20
N ILE A 191 32.30 28.12 16.12
CA ILE A 191 32.53 29.42 16.76
C ILE A 191 33.93 29.46 17.37
N LYS A 192 34.27 28.44 18.18
CA LYS A 192 35.60 28.35 18.78
C LYS A 192 36.71 28.16 17.72
N ARG A 193 36.53 27.31 16.74
CA ARG A 193 37.53 27.00 15.70
C ARG A 193 37.82 28.19 14.79
N LEU A 194 36.80 28.99 14.52
CA LEU A 194 36.91 30.18 13.67
C LEU A 194 37.24 31.45 14.44
N GLY A 195 37.37 31.41 15.78
CA GLY A 195 37.68 32.57 16.62
C GLY A 195 36.52 33.60 16.68
N LEU A 196 35.27 33.13 16.55
CA LEU A 196 34.07 33.96 16.57
C LEU A 196 33.50 34.10 17.98
N LYS A 197 32.57 35.06 18.18
CA LYS A 197 32.01 35.36 19.52
C LYS A 197 30.69 34.61 19.76
N ASN A 198 29.87 34.44 18.74
CA ASN A 198 28.50 33.90 18.87
C ASN A 198 27.95 33.36 17.53
N ASP A 199 26.73 32.86 17.54
CA ASP A 199 26.02 32.30 16.38
C ASP A 199 25.78 33.33 15.28
N LEU A 200 25.57 34.62 15.64
CA LEU A 200 25.39 35.68 14.64
C LEU A 200 26.68 35.95 13.87
N ASP A 201 27.82 35.89 14.52
CA ASP A 201 29.12 35.99 13.87
C ASP A 201 29.40 34.82 12.97
N LEU A 202 28.97 33.62 13.39
CA LEU A 202 29.03 32.41 12.56
C LEU A 202 28.14 32.53 11.31
N PHE A 203 26.90 33.00 11.47
CA PHE A 203 26.00 33.32 10.36
C PHE A 203 26.63 34.30 9.36
N LYS A 204 27.18 35.43 9.85
CA LYS A 204 27.84 36.44 9.02
C LYS A 204 29.09 35.89 8.30
N SER A 205 29.83 34.97 8.94
CA SER A 205 31.04 34.38 8.37
C SER A 205 30.74 33.37 7.27
N LEU A 206 29.68 32.56 7.44
CA LEU A 206 29.25 31.54 6.47
C LEU A 206 28.27 32.08 5.43
N PHE A 207 27.53 33.10 5.76
CA PHE A 207 26.63 33.86 4.89
C PHE A 207 25.57 33.01 4.17
N PRO A 208 24.84 32.12 4.87
CA PRO A 208 23.67 31.46 4.28
C PRO A 208 22.50 32.46 4.19
N LYS A 209 21.42 32.07 3.48
CA LYS A 209 20.17 32.86 3.55
C LYS A 209 19.43 32.65 4.86
N PHE A 210 19.47 31.45 5.39
CA PHE A 210 18.81 31.08 6.64
C PHE A 210 19.67 30.10 7.43
N MET A 211 19.78 30.24 8.72
CA MET A 211 20.51 29.31 9.57
C MET A 211 19.64 28.91 10.76
N THR A 212 19.64 27.60 11.06
CA THR A 212 18.98 27.07 12.25
C THR A 212 19.98 26.35 13.14
N ILE A 213 19.78 26.44 14.45
CA ILE A 213 20.61 25.75 15.45
C ILE A 213 19.68 25.07 16.44
N THR A 214 19.71 23.72 16.47
CA THR A 214 18.94 22.94 17.43
C THR A 214 19.70 22.85 18.75
N ARG A 215 18.99 23.07 19.89
CA ARG A 215 19.56 23.12 21.24
C ARG A 215 18.97 22.08 22.19
N GLY A 216 18.51 20.96 21.66
CA GLY A 216 17.89 19.89 22.42
C GLY A 216 16.70 20.40 23.25
N ASP A 217 16.75 20.19 24.56
CA ASP A 217 15.69 20.61 25.50
C ASP A 217 15.59 22.14 25.68
N CYS A 218 16.55 22.89 25.19
CA CYS A 218 16.51 24.36 25.19
C CYS A 218 15.80 24.96 23.96
N GLY A 219 15.34 24.11 23.02
CA GLY A 219 14.61 24.58 21.83
C GLY A 219 15.49 24.78 20.61
N ALA A 220 15.34 25.90 19.90
CA ALA A 220 16.12 26.20 18.69
C ALA A 220 16.25 27.70 18.42
N THR A 221 17.32 28.07 17.74
CA THR A 221 17.59 29.44 17.25
C THR A 221 17.48 29.48 15.73
N PHE A 222 16.74 30.46 15.18
CA PHE A 222 16.74 30.78 13.76
C PHE A 222 17.50 32.11 13.55
N ILE A 223 18.28 32.18 12.49
CA ILE A 223 18.96 33.42 12.11
C ILE A 223 18.64 33.72 10.65
N TYR A 224 18.07 34.89 10.42
CA TYR A 224 17.67 35.37 9.11
C TYR A 224 17.87 36.88 9.02
N ASP A 225 18.47 37.34 7.94
CA ASP A 225 18.74 38.77 7.68
C ASP A 225 19.43 39.45 8.87
N GLY A 226 20.41 38.79 9.47
CA GLY A 226 21.17 39.27 10.61
C GLY A 226 20.39 39.42 11.92
N LYS A 227 19.18 38.90 12.02
CA LYS A 227 18.34 38.85 13.23
C LYS A 227 18.24 37.45 13.80
N ILE A 228 18.21 37.38 15.12
CA ILE A 228 18.09 36.14 15.88
C ILE A 228 16.63 35.98 16.35
N TYR A 229 16.10 34.76 16.22
CA TYR A 229 14.78 34.35 16.69
C TYR A 229 14.96 33.08 17.53
N ASP A 230 14.80 33.21 18.85
CA ASP A 230 14.95 32.10 19.79
C ASP A 230 13.59 31.52 20.17
N PHE A 231 13.49 30.21 20.13
CA PHE A 231 12.28 29.48 20.43
C PHE A 231 12.56 28.46 21.53
N ALA A 232 11.83 28.56 22.64
CA ALA A 232 11.87 27.57 23.70
C ALA A 232 11.16 26.25 23.31
N LEU A 233 11.55 25.17 23.94
CA LEU A 233 10.90 23.89 23.68
C LEU A 233 9.41 23.94 24.05
N ILE A 234 8.53 23.63 23.09
CA ILE A 234 7.08 23.67 23.31
C ILE A 234 6.59 22.37 23.97
N ASN A 235 7.06 21.22 23.50
CA ASN A 235 6.64 19.93 24.00
C ASN A 235 7.78 18.91 23.87
N LYS A 236 8.23 18.38 25.00
CA LYS A 236 9.28 17.36 25.02
C LYS A 236 8.78 15.99 24.55
N GLY A 237 7.48 15.69 24.73
CA GLY A 237 6.92 14.36 24.47
C GLY A 237 7.58 13.26 25.28
N ILE A 238 7.25 12.00 24.96
CA ILE A 238 7.93 10.82 25.50
C ILE A 238 9.16 10.56 24.63
N VAL A 239 10.36 10.71 25.20
CA VAL A 239 11.60 10.44 24.48
C VAL A 239 11.97 8.96 24.65
N THR A 240 11.79 8.19 23.58
CA THR A 240 12.25 6.79 23.49
C THR A 240 13.65 6.73 22.87
N ASP A 241 13.92 7.58 21.86
CA ASP A 241 15.17 7.60 21.11
C ASP A 241 15.35 8.97 20.44
N SER A 242 16.45 9.64 20.70
CA SER A 242 16.74 10.96 20.11
C SER A 242 17.32 10.89 18.68
N THR A 243 17.58 9.68 18.16
CA THR A 243 18.12 9.50 16.81
C THR A 243 17.16 10.04 15.76
N GLY A 244 17.66 10.93 14.88
CA GLY A 244 16.84 11.54 13.81
C GLY A 244 16.02 12.77 14.23
N ALA A 245 16.16 13.25 15.47
CA ALA A 245 15.49 14.46 15.93
C ALA A 245 15.87 15.70 15.09
N GLY A 246 17.15 15.89 14.82
CA GLY A 246 17.66 16.95 13.94
C GLY A 246 17.15 16.80 12.51
N ASP A 247 17.22 15.59 11.97
CA ASP A 247 16.73 15.26 10.62
C ASP A 247 15.24 15.62 10.47
N ALA A 248 14.42 15.31 11.48
CA ALA A 248 13.00 15.64 11.51
C ALA A 248 12.77 17.16 11.61
N PHE A 249 13.54 17.83 12.47
CA PHE A 249 13.47 19.27 12.65
C PHE A 249 13.68 20.00 11.32
N ILE A 250 14.81 19.76 10.66
CA ILE A 250 15.11 20.43 9.38
C ILE A 250 14.17 20.01 8.25
N SER A 251 13.66 18.76 8.25
CA SER A 251 12.67 18.31 7.28
C SER A 251 11.40 19.16 7.34
N SER A 252 10.93 19.52 8.54
CA SER A 252 9.76 20.39 8.70
C SER A 252 10.02 21.80 8.21
N ILE A 253 11.20 22.35 8.48
CA ILE A 253 11.61 23.67 7.98
C ILE A 253 11.64 23.68 6.44
N ILE A 254 12.25 22.67 5.82
CA ILE A 254 12.30 22.56 4.35
C ILE A 254 10.88 22.48 3.76
N LYS A 255 10.00 21.70 4.37
CA LYS A 255 8.60 21.60 3.92
C LYS A 255 7.90 22.96 3.99
N ASP A 256 8.03 23.68 5.10
CA ASP A 256 7.37 24.97 5.29
C ASP A 256 7.97 26.04 4.35
N PHE A 257 9.29 26.02 4.12
CA PHE A 257 9.97 26.84 3.11
C PHE A 257 9.44 26.58 1.69
N VAL A 258 9.31 25.30 1.29
CA VAL A 258 8.75 24.93 -0.02
C VAL A 258 7.29 25.36 -0.14
N LYS A 259 6.48 25.17 0.90
CA LYS A 259 5.07 25.60 0.93
C LYS A 259 4.89 27.11 0.87
N ASN A 260 5.86 27.85 1.36
CA ASN A 260 5.87 29.32 1.30
C ASN A 260 6.56 29.84 0.00
N ASN A 261 6.50 29.06 -1.08
CA ASN A 261 7.06 29.41 -2.40
C ASN A 261 8.54 29.80 -2.36
N LEU A 262 9.34 29.13 -1.52
CA LEU A 262 10.77 29.38 -1.32
C LEU A 262 11.08 30.81 -0.82
N GLN A 263 10.17 31.39 -0.06
CA GLN A 263 10.33 32.72 0.54
C GLN A 263 10.42 32.62 2.07
N TYR A 264 11.27 33.43 2.68
CA TYR A 264 11.33 33.57 4.13
C TYR A 264 10.38 34.69 4.58
N ASN A 265 9.55 34.37 5.57
CA ASN A 265 8.69 35.35 6.21
C ASN A 265 8.82 35.24 7.73
N PRO A 266 9.47 36.19 8.39
CA PRO A 266 9.68 36.17 9.84
C PRO A 266 8.39 35.95 10.65
N ASN A 267 7.25 36.45 10.18
CA ASN A 267 5.96 36.28 10.85
C ASN A 267 5.49 34.82 10.87
N LEU A 268 6.09 33.94 10.07
CA LEU A 268 5.78 32.51 10.02
C LEU A 268 6.80 31.65 10.79
N PHE A 269 7.89 32.21 11.30
CA PHE A 269 8.98 31.44 11.92
C PHE A 269 8.53 30.71 13.19
N GLU A 270 7.68 31.32 14.00
CA GLU A 270 7.07 30.65 15.15
C GLU A 270 6.27 29.41 14.70
N LYS A 271 5.46 29.58 13.67
CA LYS A 271 4.69 28.47 13.08
C LYS A 271 5.57 27.37 12.49
N TRP A 272 6.65 27.71 11.81
CA TRP A 272 7.64 26.76 11.30
C TRP A 272 8.30 25.99 12.45
N TYR A 273 8.64 26.69 13.53
CA TYR A 273 9.18 26.06 14.73
C TYR A 273 8.18 25.12 15.40
N GLU A 274 6.91 25.51 15.56
CA GLU A 274 5.84 24.64 16.09
C GLU A 274 5.70 23.35 15.29
N ASN A 275 5.66 23.46 13.94
CA ASN A 275 5.58 22.32 13.05
C ASN A 275 6.79 21.37 13.22
N SER A 276 7.99 21.96 13.33
CA SER A 276 9.24 21.21 13.54
C SER A 276 9.25 20.51 14.89
N ASN A 277 8.85 21.19 15.97
CA ASN A 277 8.76 20.61 17.31
C ASN A 277 7.76 19.45 17.34
N LYS A 278 6.60 19.60 16.68
CA LYS A 278 5.58 18.53 16.57
C LYS A 278 6.11 17.30 15.83
N LEU A 279 6.85 17.47 14.75
CA LEU A 279 7.43 16.34 14.01
C LEU A 279 8.54 15.69 14.82
N THR A 280 9.44 16.49 15.41
CA THR A 280 10.54 16.00 16.24
C THR A 280 10.03 15.20 17.44
N SER A 281 9.01 15.68 18.17
CA SER A 281 8.38 14.96 19.29
C SER A 281 7.83 13.60 18.84
N LYS A 282 7.28 13.50 17.64
CA LYS A 282 6.80 12.24 17.04
C LYS A 282 7.95 11.28 16.71
N VAL A 283 9.07 11.81 16.20
CA VAL A 283 10.25 11.00 15.85
C VAL A 283 10.87 10.44 17.12
N VAL A 284 11.16 11.25 18.10
CA VAL A 284 11.82 10.80 19.35
C VAL A 284 10.97 9.84 20.18
N SER A 285 9.67 9.74 19.93
CA SER A 285 8.80 8.76 20.58
C SER A 285 8.93 7.33 20.03
N LYS A 286 9.77 7.12 19.02
CA LYS A 286 9.97 5.82 18.35
C LYS A 286 11.45 5.52 18.23
N MET A 287 11.79 4.23 18.15
CA MET A 287 13.16 3.78 18.02
C MET A 287 13.67 3.88 16.59
N GLY A 288 14.85 4.46 16.38
CA GLY A 288 15.50 4.68 15.09
C GLY A 288 15.00 5.92 14.35
N ALA A 289 15.88 6.56 13.59
CA ALA A 289 15.62 7.84 12.88
C ALA A 289 14.37 7.82 11.97
N ARG A 290 13.98 6.65 11.46
CA ARG A 290 12.78 6.45 10.63
C ARG A 290 11.69 5.62 11.32
N GLY A 291 11.81 5.36 12.64
CA GLY A 291 10.90 4.48 13.37
C GLY A 291 9.44 4.96 13.39
N HIS A 292 9.21 6.25 13.25
CA HIS A 292 7.88 6.87 13.19
C HIS A 292 7.19 6.73 11.81
N ILE A 293 7.96 6.44 10.76
CA ILE A 293 7.45 6.25 9.37
C ILE A 293 7.58 4.81 8.90
N ASN A 294 8.64 4.12 9.32
CA ASN A 294 8.91 2.73 8.98
C ASN A 294 9.34 1.96 10.23
N SER A 295 8.64 0.88 10.57
CA SER A 295 9.11 -0.03 11.62
C SER A 295 10.45 -0.66 11.24
N LEU A 296 11.29 -0.96 12.22
CA LEU A 296 12.56 -1.66 12.01
C LEU A 296 12.32 -2.98 11.25
N PHE A 297 13.16 -3.26 10.27
CA PHE A 297 13.17 -4.56 9.61
C PHE A 297 13.73 -5.59 10.58
N LYS A 298 12.96 -6.63 10.86
CA LYS A 298 13.45 -7.74 11.67
C LYS A 298 14.29 -8.67 10.82
N ILE A 299 15.43 -9.06 11.34
CA ILE A 299 16.37 -9.95 10.70
C ILE A 299 16.48 -11.24 11.50
N LYS A 300 16.54 -12.39 10.82
CA LYS A 300 16.83 -13.68 11.45
C LYS A 300 18.35 -13.87 11.50
N LYS A 301 18.87 -14.13 12.66
CA LYS A 301 20.28 -14.35 12.92
C LYS A 301 20.57 -15.85 12.78
N GLU A 302 21.57 -16.24 11.99
CA GLU A 302 21.98 -17.64 11.85
C GLU A 302 23.00 -18.07 12.90
N SER A 303 23.76 -17.13 13.47
CA SER A 303 24.71 -17.39 14.55
C SER A 303 24.57 -16.43 15.70
N ASP A 304 24.87 -16.87 16.92
CA ASP A 304 24.69 -16.06 18.13
C ASP A 304 25.75 -14.94 18.33
N LYS A 305 26.75 -14.85 17.48
CA LYS A 305 27.89 -13.97 17.70
C LYS A 305 27.99 -12.75 16.79
N CYS A 306 27.55 -12.78 15.54
CA CYS A 306 27.68 -11.64 14.63
C CYS A 306 26.69 -11.71 13.45
N THR A 307 26.21 -10.55 13.00
CA THR A 307 25.30 -10.40 11.86
C THR A 307 26.01 -9.94 10.58
N CYS A 308 27.35 -9.80 10.57
CA CYS A 308 28.06 -9.16 9.47
C CYS A 308 28.12 -9.97 8.19
N ASP A 309 28.14 -11.29 8.27
CA ASP A 309 28.29 -12.21 7.13
C ASP A 309 27.17 -13.26 7.03
N SER A 310 26.38 -13.47 8.07
CA SER A 310 25.35 -14.50 8.14
C SER A 310 23.95 -13.87 8.14
N PHE A 311 23.63 -13.27 7.01
CA PHE A 311 22.37 -12.59 6.84
C PHE A 311 21.48 -13.36 5.90
N ILE A 312 20.53 -14.10 6.42
CA ILE A 312 19.37 -14.45 5.65
C ILE A 312 18.32 -13.34 5.91
N TYR A 313 18.15 -12.49 4.93
CA TYR A 313 16.98 -11.63 4.84
C TYR A 313 15.75 -12.52 4.70
N ASN A 314 15.25 -12.95 5.83
CA ASN A 314 13.86 -13.28 5.89
C ASN A 314 13.12 -11.92 5.94
N GLU A 315 12.85 -11.32 4.75
CA GLU A 315 11.54 -10.74 4.66
C GLU A 315 10.63 -11.82 5.27
N ARG A 316 10.06 -11.61 6.43
CA ARG A 316 8.76 -12.24 6.67
C ARG A 316 8.00 -11.74 5.45
N LYS A 317 7.85 -12.64 4.46
CA LYS A 317 6.86 -12.42 3.40
C LYS A 317 5.67 -12.02 4.20
N LYS A 318 5.35 -10.73 4.22
CA LYS A 318 4.17 -10.25 4.93
C LYS A 318 3.11 -11.05 4.25
N VAL A 319 2.62 -12.10 4.94
CA VAL A 319 1.67 -13.01 4.32
C VAL A 319 0.57 -12.08 3.85
N LYS A 320 0.46 -11.94 2.52
CA LYS A 320 -0.50 -11.02 1.93
C LYS A 320 -1.85 -11.34 2.54
N ARG A 321 -2.65 -10.35 2.88
CA ARG A 321 -3.98 -10.60 3.46
C ARG A 321 -4.83 -11.45 2.53
N CYS A 322 -4.69 -11.27 1.21
CA CYS A 322 -5.36 -12.13 0.23
C CYS A 322 -4.98 -13.61 0.41
N ASN A 323 -3.73 -13.93 0.74
CA ASN A 323 -3.31 -15.32 1.00
C ASN A 323 -3.99 -15.89 2.25
N ILE A 324 -4.10 -15.09 3.33
CA ILE A 324 -4.81 -15.49 4.54
C ILE A 324 -6.30 -15.68 4.22
N ASN A 325 -6.88 -14.78 3.46
CA ASN A 325 -8.29 -14.80 3.12
C ASN A 325 -8.63 -16.02 2.27
N ILE A 326 -7.85 -16.32 1.22
CA ILE A 326 -8.10 -17.47 0.34
C ILE A 326 -7.82 -18.81 1.05
N ASN A 327 -6.73 -18.92 1.84
CA ASN A 327 -6.40 -20.16 2.55
C ASN A 327 -7.47 -20.57 3.57
N ASN A 328 -8.23 -19.62 4.08
CA ASN A 328 -9.34 -19.88 5.00
C ASN A 328 -10.72 -19.85 4.34
N LEU A 329 -10.80 -19.67 3.01
CA LEU A 329 -12.07 -19.49 2.31
C LEU A 329 -12.96 -20.71 2.41
N GLU A 330 -12.44 -21.90 2.15
CA GLU A 330 -13.18 -23.17 2.26
C GLU A 330 -13.84 -23.32 3.63
N VAL A 331 -13.04 -23.19 4.69
CA VAL A 331 -13.52 -23.33 6.07
C VAL A 331 -14.61 -22.31 6.38
N ARG A 332 -14.48 -21.09 5.92
CA ARG A 332 -15.48 -20.03 6.13
C ARG A 332 -16.78 -20.32 5.40
N VAL A 333 -16.71 -20.75 4.15
CA VAL A 333 -17.88 -21.08 3.33
C VAL A 333 -18.62 -22.29 3.93
N ILE A 334 -17.92 -23.34 4.29
CA ILE A 334 -18.52 -24.52 4.94
C ILE A 334 -19.16 -24.15 6.29
N ASN A 335 -18.51 -23.30 7.07
CA ASN A 335 -19.09 -22.80 8.32
C ASN A 335 -20.33 -21.91 8.10
N ALA A 336 -20.40 -21.16 7.00
CA ALA A 336 -21.60 -20.43 6.61
C ALA A 336 -22.78 -21.37 6.33
N LEU A 337 -22.56 -22.45 5.59
CA LEU A 337 -23.57 -23.49 5.31
C LEU A 337 -24.08 -24.22 6.56
N LYS A 338 -23.22 -24.36 7.58
CA LYS A 338 -23.56 -24.99 8.86
C LYS A 338 -24.16 -24.01 9.87
N SER A 339 -24.21 -22.73 9.55
CA SER A 339 -24.79 -21.70 10.41
C SER A 339 -26.31 -21.67 10.37
N LYS A 340 -26.93 -20.90 11.27
CA LYS A 340 -28.38 -20.68 11.27
C LYS A 340 -28.89 -19.96 10.01
N ALA A 341 -27.99 -19.37 9.21
CA ALA A 341 -28.36 -18.63 8.01
C ALA A 341 -29.13 -19.49 7.02
N TYR A 342 -28.75 -20.77 6.88
CA TYR A 342 -29.44 -21.64 5.96
C TYR A 342 -30.89 -21.90 6.42
N SER A 343 -31.11 -22.25 7.68
CA SER A 343 -32.46 -22.46 8.22
C SER A 343 -33.31 -21.16 8.26
N GLU A 344 -32.70 -19.99 8.25
CA GLU A 344 -33.38 -18.71 8.10
C GLU A 344 -33.77 -18.46 6.64
N LEU A 345 -32.90 -18.81 5.69
CA LEU A 345 -33.16 -18.73 4.25
C LEU A 345 -34.31 -19.66 3.82
N GLU A 346 -34.36 -20.87 4.34
CA GLU A 346 -35.43 -21.86 4.04
C GLU A 346 -36.84 -21.41 4.45
N LYS A 347 -36.95 -20.52 5.44
CA LYS A 347 -38.24 -19.98 5.88
C LYS A 347 -38.86 -18.99 4.91
N ILE A 348 -38.05 -18.51 3.95
CA ILE A 348 -38.49 -17.56 2.94
C ILE A 348 -39.30 -18.33 1.88
N LYS A 349 -40.54 -17.94 1.69
CA LYS A 349 -41.43 -18.55 0.68
C LYS A 349 -41.16 -17.96 -0.70
N PHE A 350 -40.04 -18.36 -1.31
CA PHE A 350 -39.63 -17.87 -2.62
C PHE A 350 -40.66 -18.15 -3.73
N GLU A 351 -41.42 -19.23 -3.61
CA GLU A 351 -42.51 -19.63 -4.53
C GLU A 351 -43.62 -18.54 -4.65
N ASN A 352 -43.72 -17.63 -3.69
CA ASN A 352 -44.69 -16.55 -3.69
C ASN A 352 -44.10 -15.20 -4.17
N ILE A 353 -42.89 -15.20 -4.72
CA ILE A 353 -42.15 -13.98 -5.09
C ILE A 353 -41.97 -13.92 -6.59
N ASP A 354 -42.95 -13.43 -7.31
CA ASP A 354 -42.89 -13.25 -8.78
C ASP A 354 -42.00 -12.06 -9.19
N ASN A 355 -41.90 -11.06 -8.32
CA ASN A 355 -41.19 -9.81 -8.59
C ASN A 355 -40.24 -9.47 -7.41
N GLY A 356 -39.12 -10.15 -7.37
CA GLY A 356 -38.04 -9.99 -6.36
C GLY A 356 -36.83 -9.25 -6.90
N LEU A 357 -36.24 -8.35 -6.11
CA LEU A 357 -35.00 -7.67 -6.41
C LEU A 357 -33.86 -8.24 -5.58
N PHE A 358 -32.76 -8.62 -6.23
CA PHE A 358 -31.52 -9.05 -5.60
C PHE A 358 -30.46 -7.96 -5.79
N ILE A 359 -30.06 -7.30 -4.71
CA ILE A 359 -29.34 -6.03 -4.76
C ILE A 359 -27.97 -6.19 -4.14
N GLY A 360 -26.93 -5.80 -4.89
CA GLY A 360 -25.54 -5.86 -4.44
C GLY A 360 -24.62 -4.92 -5.22
N THR A 361 -23.38 -4.77 -4.74
CA THR A 361 -22.32 -4.03 -5.41
C THR A 361 -21.04 -4.87 -5.43
N GLY A 362 -20.19 -4.73 -6.46
CA GLY A 362 -18.94 -5.49 -6.58
C GLY A 362 -19.17 -7.00 -6.49
N GLY A 363 -18.36 -7.71 -5.73
CA GLY A 363 -18.52 -9.15 -5.51
C GLY A 363 -19.88 -9.55 -4.89
N SER A 364 -20.53 -8.66 -4.13
CA SER A 364 -21.89 -8.90 -3.63
C SER A 364 -22.94 -8.85 -4.75
N PHE A 365 -22.71 -8.09 -5.82
CA PHE A 365 -23.58 -8.13 -7.00
C PHE A 365 -23.51 -9.49 -7.72
N ALA A 366 -22.30 -10.06 -7.87
CA ALA A 366 -22.14 -11.39 -8.46
C ALA A 366 -22.90 -12.46 -7.68
N ALA A 367 -22.84 -12.42 -6.34
CA ALA A 367 -23.62 -13.29 -5.47
C ALA A 367 -25.13 -13.06 -5.60
N ALA A 368 -25.57 -11.81 -5.68
CA ALA A 368 -26.99 -11.45 -5.88
C ALA A 368 -27.51 -11.95 -7.23
N TYR A 369 -26.71 -11.78 -8.29
CA TYR A 369 -27.06 -12.28 -9.63
C TYR A 369 -27.21 -13.80 -9.65
N PHE A 370 -26.21 -14.51 -9.12
CA PHE A 370 -26.26 -15.98 -9.02
C PHE A 370 -27.49 -16.45 -8.23
N SER A 371 -27.78 -15.81 -7.10
CA SER A 371 -28.91 -16.17 -6.25
C SER A 371 -30.26 -15.94 -6.91
N SER A 372 -30.42 -14.81 -7.63
CA SER A 372 -31.62 -14.52 -8.43
C SER A 372 -31.85 -15.60 -9.50
N LYS A 373 -30.78 -16.00 -10.20
CA LYS A 373 -30.83 -17.04 -11.22
C LYS A 373 -31.27 -18.39 -10.66
N ILE A 374 -30.81 -18.75 -9.47
CA ILE A 374 -31.25 -19.96 -8.76
C ILE A 374 -32.76 -19.93 -8.49
N ILE A 375 -33.27 -18.82 -7.97
CA ILE A 375 -34.69 -18.71 -7.64
C ILE A 375 -35.55 -18.79 -8.91
N ASN A 376 -35.13 -18.14 -9.99
CA ASN A 376 -35.80 -18.23 -11.28
C ASN A 376 -35.80 -19.67 -11.85
N ASP A 377 -34.67 -20.41 -11.73
CA ASP A 377 -34.57 -21.80 -12.21
C ASP A 377 -35.42 -22.76 -11.39
N ILE A 378 -35.57 -22.55 -10.09
CA ILE A 378 -36.38 -23.44 -9.23
C ILE A 378 -37.86 -23.18 -9.44
N TYR A 379 -38.29 -21.91 -9.49
CA TYR A 379 -39.71 -21.53 -9.39
C TYR A 379 -40.29 -20.94 -10.66
N GLY A 380 -39.48 -20.67 -11.70
CA GLY A 380 -39.97 -20.02 -12.93
C GLY A 380 -40.35 -18.54 -12.73
N THR A 381 -39.80 -17.89 -11.73
CA THR A 381 -40.06 -16.48 -11.38
C THR A 381 -39.23 -15.53 -12.23
N ASN A 382 -39.55 -14.21 -12.16
CA ASN A 382 -38.82 -13.14 -12.86
C ASN A 382 -38.05 -12.26 -11.87
N THR A 383 -37.35 -12.86 -10.91
CA THR A 383 -36.48 -12.09 -10.02
C THR A 383 -35.27 -11.55 -10.80
N VAL A 384 -34.80 -10.35 -10.44
CA VAL A 384 -33.70 -9.66 -11.14
C VAL A 384 -32.63 -9.21 -10.16
N ALA A 385 -31.37 -9.33 -10.58
CA ALA A 385 -30.27 -8.66 -9.90
C ALA A 385 -30.17 -7.21 -10.36
N SER A 386 -29.89 -6.31 -9.41
CA SER A 386 -29.84 -4.86 -9.68
C SER A 386 -28.74 -4.19 -8.86
N PHE A 387 -28.15 -3.14 -9.44
CA PHE A 387 -27.31 -2.23 -8.66
C PHE A 387 -28.19 -1.31 -7.80
N PRO A 388 -27.69 -0.84 -6.65
CA PRO A 388 -28.48 0.01 -5.75
C PRO A 388 -29.06 1.23 -6.44
N ARG A 389 -28.27 1.89 -7.28
CA ARG A 389 -28.68 3.12 -7.95
C ARG A 389 -29.82 2.96 -8.95
N ASP A 390 -29.93 1.80 -9.60
CA ASP A 390 -30.99 1.50 -10.57
C ASP A 390 -32.39 1.51 -9.93
N ILE A 391 -32.45 1.30 -8.63
CA ILE A 391 -33.69 1.22 -7.86
C ILE A 391 -34.26 2.60 -7.61
N LYS A 392 -33.42 3.59 -7.31
CA LYS A 392 -33.83 4.97 -7.04
C LYS A 392 -34.66 5.61 -8.18
N TYR A 393 -34.35 5.22 -9.41
CA TYR A 393 -35.03 5.76 -10.60
C TYR A 393 -36.25 4.97 -11.04
N ARG A 394 -36.63 3.91 -10.30
CA ARG A 394 -37.80 3.09 -10.60
C ARG A 394 -38.96 3.47 -9.71
N ASN A 395 -39.46 4.71 -9.84
CA ASN A 395 -40.47 5.34 -8.99
C ASN A 395 -41.80 4.58 -8.83
N ASN A 396 -42.05 3.50 -9.58
CA ASN A 396 -43.30 2.73 -9.58
C ASN A 396 -43.08 1.22 -9.41
N LEU A 397 -41.93 0.79 -8.85
CA LEU A 397 -41.66 -0.64 -8.64
C LEU A 397 -42.58 -1.19 -7.53
N LYS A 398 -43.55 -1.97 -7.92
CA LYS A 398 -44.26 -2.87 -7.01
C LYS A 398 -43.37 -4.06 -6.66
N VAL A 399 -42.30 -3.78 -5.88
CA VAL A 399 -41.39 -4.84 -5.39
C VAL A 399 -42.13 -5.67 -4.35
N GLN A 400 -42.20 -6.99 -4.56
CA GLN A 400 -42.74 -7.90 -3.56
C GLN A 400 -41.71 -8.13 -2.44
N MET A 401 -40.43 -8.34 -2.79
CA MET A 401 -39.36 -8.55 -1.84
C MET A 401 -38.01 -8.05 -2.40
N ALA A 402 -37.21 -7.42 -1.55
CA ALA A 402 -35.84 -7.01 -1.86
C ALA A 402 -34.83 -7.80 -1.01
N PHE A 403 -33.89 -8.47 -1.66
CA PHE A 403 -32.79 -9.20 -1.05
C PHE A 403 -31.52 -8.38 -1.16
N LEU A 404 -31.01 -7.91 -0.01
CA LEU A 404 -29.89 -7.00 0.07
C LEU A 404 -28.59 -7.76 0.41
N PHE A 405 -27.70 -7.86 -0.53
CA PHE A 405 -26.40 -8.53 -0.35
C PHE A 405 -25.35 -7.52 0.11
N SER A 406 -24.94 -7.62 1.36
CA SER A 406 -23.93 -6.75 1.94
C SER A 406 -23.06 -7.51 2.92
N TYR A 407 -21.75 -7.64 2.64
CA TYR A 407 -20.83 -8.36 3.52
C TYR A 407 -20.79 -7.77 4.93
N SER A 408 -20.78 -6.44 5.07
CA SER A 408 -20.84 -5.78 6.37
C SER A 408 -22.23 -5.73 6.99
N GLY A 409 -23.26 -5.79 6.18
CA GLY A 409 -24.65 -5.55 6.54
C GLY A 409 -24.98 -4.07 6.79
N THR A 410 -24.07 -3.16 6.46
CA THR A 410 -24.22 -1.71 6.73
C THR A 410 -23.68 -0.84 5.58
N THR A 411 -23.74 -1.33 4.35
CA THR A 411 -23.33 -0.60 3.15
C THR A 411 -24.33 0.50 2.83
N ASN A 412 -23.89 1.75 2.89
CA ASN A 412 -24.74 2.93 2.76
C ASN A 412 -25.59 2.93 1.48
N ASP A 413 -24.95 2.70 0.33
CA ASP A 413 -25.59 2.76 -0.99
C ASP A 413 -26.81 1.83 -1.10
N ILE A 414 -26.70 0.62 -0.52
CA ILE A 414 -27.78 -0.38 -0.53
C ILE A 414 -28.97 0.12 0.29
N PHE A 415 -28.72 0.75 1.43
CA PHE A 415 -29.78 1.20 2.32
C PHE A 415 -30.46 2.48 1.84
N GLU A 416 -29.67 3.44 1.38
CA GLU A 416 -30.21 4.69 0.82
C GLU A 416 -31.07 4.42 -0.43
N SER A 417 -30.59 3.56 -1.34
CA SER A 417 -31.33 3.23 -2.56
C SER A 417 -32.63 2.45 -2.31
N THR A 418 -32.74 1.75 -1.18
CA THR A 418 -33.92 0.96 -0.81
C THR A 418 -34.79 1.62 0.25
N LYS A 419 -34.54 2.87 0.56
CA LYS A 419 -35.23 3.62 1.62
C LYS A 419 -36.76 3.60 1.48
N GLU A 420 -37.27 3.74 0.26
CA GLU A 420 -38.66 3.73 -0.08
C GLU A 420 -39.34 2.34 -0.06
N ILE A 421 -38.53 1.25 0.00
CA ILE A 421 -39.06 -0.10 0.15
C ILE A 421 -39.41 -0.32 1.65
N SER A 422 -40.60 -0.80 1.97
CA SER A 422 -40.98 -1.04 3.35
C SER A 422 -40.11 -2.11 4.03
N GLN A 423 -39.93 -2.02 5.35
CA GLN A 423 -38.96 -2.86 6.09
C GLN A 423 -39.33 -4.34 6.10
N ASP A 424 -40.62 -4.67 6.06
CA ASP A 424 -41.16 -6.03 5.98
C ASP A 424 -40.84 -6.70 4.62
N LYS A 425 -40.60 -5.91 3.57
CA LYS A 425 -40.23 -6.37 2.22
C LYS A 425 -38.71 -6.43 1.97
N LYS A 426 -37.89 -6.25 2.98
CA LYS A 426 -36.46 -6.31 2.87
C LYS A 426 -35.86 -7.50 3.62
N ILE A 427 -34.95 -8.21 3.00
CA ILE A 427 -34.15 -9.28 3.63
C ILE A 427 -32.68 -8.98 3.39
N ILE A 428 -31.87 -8.98 4.45
CA ILE A 428 -30.42 -8.76 4.35
C ILE A 428 -29.68 -10.08 4.43
N ILE A 429 -28.84 -10.35 3.43
CA ILE A 429 -27.91 -11.51 3.41
C ILE A 429 -26.51 -10.99 3.75
N THR A 430 -25.93 -11.43 4.89
CA THR A 430 -24.75 -10.76 5.42
C THR A 430 -23.86 -11.66 6.30
N LYS A 431 -22.61 -11.25 6.47
CA LYS A 431 -21.69 -11.69 7.56
C LYS A 431 -21.80 -10.79 8.81
N GLY A 432 -22.48 -9.65 8.69
CA GLY A 432 -22.64 -8.68 9.76
C GLY A 432 -23.37 -9.25 11.00
N GLU A 433 -23.14 -8.64 12.15
CA GLU A 433 -23.81 -9.01 13.38
C GLU A 433 -25.22 -8.43 13.42
N LYS A 434 -26.22 -9.29 13.61
CA LYS A 434 -27.65 -8.90 13.56
C LYS A 434 -27.98 -7.72 14.45
N GLN A 435 -27.48 -7.70 15.69
CA GLN A 435 -27.75 -6.63 16.63
C GLN A 435 -27.23 -5.26 16.16
N ASN A 436 -26.02 -5.24 15.60
CA ASN A 436 -25.42 -4.02 15.04
C ASN A 436 -26.19 -3.51 13.81
N ILE A 437 -26.74 -4.42 13.01
CA ILE A 437 -27.53 -4.09 11.82
C ILE A 437 -28.88 -3.51 12.22
N VAL A 438 -29.57 -4.14 13.17
CA VAL A 438 -30.84 -3.62 13.73
C VAL A 438 -30.66 -2.21 14.27
N LEU A 439 -29.58 -1.97 15.07
CA LEU A 439 -29.31 -0.66 15.65
C LEU A 439 -29.00 0.43 14.61
N LYS A 440 -28.31 0.08 13.52
CA LYS A 440 -27.87 1.05 12.50
C LYS A 440 -28.92 1.33 11.43
N ILE A 441 -29.73 0.34 11.09
CA ILE A 441 -30.57 0.34 9.89
C ILE A 441 -32.06 0.28 10.23
N GLY A 442 -32.42 -0.12 11.46
CA GLY A 442 -33.81 -0.22 11.92
C GLY A 442 -34.60 -1.39 11.32
N ILE A 443 -33.97 -2.37 10.69
CA ILE A 443 -34.62 -3.55 10.11
C ILE A 443 -34.95 -4.59 11.17
N ASN A 444 -36.04 -5.34 10.99
CA ASN A 444 -36.41 -6.43 11.89
C ASN A 444 -35.35 -7.53 11.91
N LYS A 445 -35.05 -8.04 13.09
CA LYS A 445 -34.05 -9.11 13.28
C LYS A 445 -34.37 -10.39 12.50
N SER A 446 -35.67 -10.70 12.30
CA SER A 446 -36.16 -11.80 11.50
C SER A 446 -35.80 -11.69 10.00
N ASN A 447 -35.63 -10.46 9.52
CA ASN A 447 -35.32 -10.15 8.13
C ASN A 447 -33.80 -10.12 7.84
N ILE A 448 -32.98 -10.61 8.77
CA ILE A 448 -31.52 -10.67 8.63
C ILE A 448 -31.09 -12.13 8.59
N VAL A 449 -30.64 -12.59 7.43
CA VAL A 449 -29.97 -13.88 7.22
C VAL A 449 -28.47 -13.67 7.40
N SER A 450 -27.95 -14.00 8.60
CA SER A 450 -26.54 -13.80 8.91
C SER A 450 -25.79 -15.14 8.97
N TYR A 451 -24.82 -15.31 8.08
CA TYR A 451 -23.93 -16.48 8.07
C TYR A 451 -22.71 -16.35 9.01
N ARG A 452 -22.75 -15.40 9.95
CA ARG A 452 -21.81 -15.33 11.06
C ARG A 452 -22.09 -16.46 12.06
N SER A 453 -21.06 -17.24 12.39
CA SER A 453 -21.18 -18.33 13.36
C SER A 453 -20.21 -18.16 14.53
N SER A 454 -20.39 -18.94 15.60
CA SER A 454 -19.48 -18.96 16.75
C SER A 454 -18.06 -19.41 16.36
N SER A 455 -17.94 -20.31 15.39
CA SER A 455 -16.68 -20.82 14.84
C SER A 455 -16.05 -19.88 13.79
N ASN A 456 -16.79 -18.89 13.31
CA ASN A 456 -16.36 -17.97 12.27
C ASN A 456 -16.79 -16.52 12.57
N LYS A 457 -16.40 -16.00 13.73
CA LYS A 457 -16.75 -14.62 14.15
C LYS A 457 -15.99 -13.54 13.35
N GLY A 458 -14.77 -13.86 12.90
CA GLY A 458 -13.93 -12.92 12.14
C GLY A 458 -14.46 -12.67 10.74
N ARG A 459 -14.35 -11.43 10.27
CA ARG A 459 -14.52 -11.06 8.85
C ARG A 459 -13.16 -11.04 8.16
N GLU A 460 -13.15 -11.30 6.87
CA GLU A 460 -11.99 -10.98 6.06
C GLU A 460 -11.63 -9.50 6.23
N ARG A 461 -10.35 -9.23 6.38
CA ARG A 461 -9.85 -7.86 6.49
C ARG A 461 -9.22 -7.48 5.17
N GLY A 462 -9.58 -6.33 4.65
CA GLY A 462 -9.03 -5.82 3.41
C GLY A 462 -10.10 -5.15 2.57
N PHE A 463 -9.67 -4.57 1.46
CA PHE A 463 -10.54 -3.88 0.51
C PHE A 463 -11.39 -4.90 -0.26
N LEU A 464 -10.75 -5.94 -0.79
CA LEU A 464 -11.40 -7.03 -1.53
C LEU A 464 -11.68 -8.23 -0.60
N SER A 465 -12.86 -8.82 -0.75
CA SER A 465 -13.31 -10.02 -0.01
C SER A 465 -13.63 -11.16 -0.95
N PHE A 466 -13.19 -12.37 -0.61
CA PHE A 466 -13.55 -13.63 -1.28
C PHE A 466 -14.83 -14.23 -0.66
N GLU A 467 -14.89 -14.25 0.67
CA GLU A 467 -16.03 -14.79 1.43
C GLU A 467 -17.32 -14.03 1.13
N GLY A 468 -17.23 -12.70 0.92
CA GLY A 468 -18.39 -11.85 0.64
C GLY A 468 -19.13 -12.20 -0.64
N THR A 469 -18.45 -12.83 -1.60
CA THR A 469 -19.04 -13.38 -2.83
C THR A 469 -19.49 -14.83 -2.65
N ILE A 470 -18.60 -15.71 -2.16
CA ILE A 470 -18.84 -17.14 -2.22
C ILE A 470 -19.78 -17.63 -1.13
N SER A 471 -19.74 -17.12 0.11
CA SER A 471 -20.60 -17.62 1.18
C SER A 471 -22.10 -17.39 0.93
N PRO A 472 -22.57 -16.19 0.53
CA PRO A 472 -23.99 -16.03 0.20
C PRO A 472 -24.39 -16.85 -1.04
N ALA A 473 -23.55 -16.93 -2.07
CA ALA A 473 -23.81 -17.79 -3.23
C ALA A 473 -23.93 -19.27 -2.83
N ALA A 474 -23.08 -19.75 -1.93
CA ALA A 474 -23.13 -21.14 -1.43
C ALA A 474 -24.41 -21.44 -0.63
N LEU A 475 -24.97 -20.49 0.10
CA LEU A 475 -26.27 -20.67 0.79
C LEU A 475 -27.39 -20.94 -0.22
N PHE A 476 -27.46 -20.16 -1.30
CA PHE A 476 -28.44 -20.37 -2.36
C PHE A 476 -28.15 -21.64 -3.19
N LEU A 477 -26.87 -21.99 -3.39
CA LEU A 477 -26.50 -23.26 -4.00
C LEU A 477 -26.99 -24.45 -3.16
N LYS A 478 -26.83 -24.41 -1.83
CA LYS A 478 -27.36 -25.45 -0.94
C LYS A 478 -28.88 -25.54 -1.07
N PHE A 479 -29.58 -24.41 -1.12
CA PHE A 479 -31.02 -24.36 -1.36
C PHE A 479 -31.40 -25.00 -2.71
N TYR A 480 -30.61 -24.75 -3.77
CA TYR A 480 -30.78 -25.38 -5.07
C TYR A 480 -30.61 -26.93 -5.01
N PHE A 481 -29.56 -27.40 -4.34
CA PHE A 481 -29.29 -28.83 -4.18
C PHE A 481 -30.47 -29.57 -3.53
N GLU A 482 -31.03 -28.98 -2.48
CA GLU A 482 -32.18 -29.59 -1.77
C GLU A 482 -33.47 -29.56 -2.59
N LYS A 483 -33.79 -28.42 -3.21
CA LYS A 483 -35.03 -28.27 -4.00
C LYS A 483 -35.01 -29.11 -5.29
N LYS A 484 -33.88 -29.16 -5.99
CA LYS A 484 -33.73 -29.99 -7.21
C LYS A 484 -33.29 -31.42 -6.90
N LYS A 485 -33.13 -31.81 -5.64
CA LYS A 485 -32.71 -33.15 -5.19
C LYS A 485 -31.41 -33.62 -5.88
N VAL A 486 -30.40 -32.71 -5.96
CA VAL A 486 -29.10 -33.05 -6.57
C VAL A 486 -28.42 -34.12 -5.74
N ALA A 487 -28.01 -35.23 -6.37
CA ALA A 487 -27.46 -36.39 -5.68
C ALA A 487 -26.11 -36.20 -4.99
N LYS A 488 -25.37 -35.11 -5.33
CA LYS A 488 -24.07 -34.78 -4.72
C LYS A 488 -24.25 -34.05 -3.40
N ASP A 489 -23.32 -34.25 -2.45
CA ASP A 489 -23.21 -33.41 -1.26
C ASP A 489 -22.67 -32.02 -1.64
N VAL A 490 -23.36 -30.97 -1.25
CA VAL A 490 -22.99 -29.59 -1.59
C VAL A 490 -21.65 -29.17 -0.98
N CYS A 491 -21.33 -29.64 0.22
CA CYS A 491 -20.05 -29.32 0.86
C CYS A 491 -18.90 -29.99 0.12
N HIS A 492 -19.11 -31.22 -0.33
CA HIS A 492 -18.11 -31.93 -1.13
C HIS A 492 -17.92 -31.25 -2.50
N PHE A 493 -19.01 -30.87 -3.18
CA PHE A 493 -18.95 -30.13 -4.44
C PHE A 493 -18.14 -28.84 -4.32
N ILE A 494 -18.38 -28.03 -3.27
CA ILE A 494 -17.67 -26.75 -3.03
C ILE A 494 -16.19 -27.00 -2.76
N LYS A 495 -15.84 -27.99 -1.95
CA LYS A 495 -14.43 -28.32 -1.65
C LYS A 495 -13.68 -28.80 -2.89
N ASP A 496 -14.31 -29.65 -3.67
CA ASP A 496 -13.76 -30.17 -4.92
C ASP A 496 -13.52 -29.05 -5.94
N SER A 497 -14.49 -28.14 -6.09
CA SER A 497 -14.35 -26.97 -6.94
C SER A 497 -13.19 -26.07 -6.49
N MET A 498 -13.09 -25.78 -5.19
CA MET A 498 -12.01 -24.94 -4.65
C MET A 498 -10.62 -25.56 -4.83
N SER A 499 -10.50 -26.87 -4.54
CA SER A 499 -9.25 -27.60 -4.72
C SER A 499 -8.83 -27.67 -6.20
N TYR A 500 -9.79 -27.99 -7.07
CA TYR A 500 -9.54 -28.06 -8.52
C TYR A 500 -9.02 -26.72 -9.07
N TRP A 501 -9.71 -25.61 -8.80
CA TRP A 501 -9.32 -24.32 -9.34
C TRP A 501 -8.03 -23.76 -8.75
N ASN A 502 -7.75 -24.06 -7.49
CA ASN A 502 -6.45 -23.70 -6.91
C ASN A 502 -5.29 -24.38 -7.65
N ASN A 503 -5.39 -25.69 -7.87
CA ASN A 503 -4.35 -26.46 -8.56
C ASN A 503 -4.27 -26.09 -10.05
N TYR A 504 -5.40 -25.91 -10.71
CA TYR A 504 -5.46 -25.50 -12.12
C TYR A 504 -4.72 -24.17 -12.36
N PHE A 505 -5.00 -23.16 -11.55
CA PHE A 505 -4.33 -21.86 -11.71
C PHE A 505 -2.87 -21.89 -11.26
N GLU A 506 -2.51 -22.67 -10.26
CA GLU A 506 -1.09 -22.86 -9.92
C GLU A 506 -0.29 -23.37 -11.11
N GLU A 507 -0.80 -24.40 -11.81
CA GLU A 507 -0.19 -24.96 -13.01
C GLU A 507 -0.23 -23.97 -14.19
N LEU A 508 -1.35 -23.31 -14.45
CA LEU A 508 -1.50 -22.36 -15.53
C LEU A 508 -0.48 -21.21 -15.40
N PHE A 509 -0.36 -20.61 -14.20
CA PHE A 509 0.58 -19.52 -13.97
C PHE A 509 2.04 -19.97 -14.03
N LYS A 510 2.33 -21.23 -13.72
CA LYS A 510 3.65 -21.82 -13.91
C LYS A 510 3.97 -22.03 -15.39
N ASN A 511 3.03 -22.63 -16.14
CA ASN A 511 3.24 -23.02 -17.54
C ASN A 511 3.22 -21.81 -18.50
N LYS A 512 2.38 -20.80 -18.21
CA LYS A 512 2.25 -19.58 -19.04
C LYS A 512 3.02 -18.38 -18.46
N LYS A 513 4.02 -18.62 -17.64
CA LYS A 513 4.77 -17.59 -16.91
C LYS A 513 5.35 -16.50 -17.80
N ASP A 514 6.01 -16.88 -18.90
CA ASP A 514 6.68 -15.93 -19.79
C ASP A 514 5.67 -15.11 -20.60
N MET A 515 4.62 -15.75 -21.08
CA MET A 515 3.49 -15.09 -21.76
C MET A 515 2.83 -14.06 -20.84
N LEU A 516 2.52 -14.44 -19.60
CA LEU A 516 1.91 -13.54 -18.60
C LEU A 516 2.85 -12.38 -18.24
N LYS A 517 4.14 -12.66 -18.06
CA LYS A 517 5.14 -11.63 -17.77
C LYS A 517 5.24 -10.61 -18.92
N GLU A 518 5.26 -11.09 -20.16
CA GLU A 518 5.28 -10.23 -21.33
C GLU A 518 4.01 -9.37 -21.42
N PHE A 519 2.84 -9.99 -21.24
CA PHE A 519 1.56 -9.27 -21.27
C PHE A 519 1.51 -8.18 -20.22
N PHE A 520 1.77 -8.48 -18.93
CA PHE A 520 1.69 -7.48 -17.86
C PHE A 520 2.79 -6.42 -17.90
N THR A 521 3.82 -6.58 -18.74
CA THR A 521 4.81 -5.54 -19.02
C THR A 521 4.38 -4.60 -20.14
N LYS A 522 3.64 -5.11 -21.14
CA LYS A 522 3.32 -4.39 -22.40
C LYS A 522 1.82 -4.32 -22.73
N GLY A 523 1.01 -5.12 -22.04
CA GLY A 523 -0.43 -5.23 -22.29
C GLY A 523 -1.22 -4.07 -21.70
N ASN A 524 -2.35 -3.76 -22.34
CA ASN A 524 -3.16 -2.59 -21.98
C ASN A 524 -4.53 -2.93 -21.40
N ILE A 525 -5.09 -4.12 -21.71
CA ILE A 525 -6.46 -4.44 -21.37
C ILE A 525 -6.69 -5.95 -21.31
N ILE A 526 -7.57 -6.35 -20.40
CA ILE A 526 -8.13 -7.70 -20.35
C ILE A 526 -9.58 -7.64 -20.84
N ASN A 527 -9.92 -8.47 -21.83
CA ASN A 527 -11.29 -8.71 -22.27
C ASN A 527 -11.78 -10.01 -21.65
N ILE A 528 -12.92 -9.96 -20.97
CA ILE A 528 -13.57 -11.13 -20.38
C ILE A 528 -14.80 -11.46 -21.23
N PHE A 529 -14.84 -12.67 -21.78
CA PHE A 529 -15.95 -13.16 -22.58
C PHE A 529 -16.85 -14.06 -21.75
N THR A 530 -18.13 -13.74 -21.72
CA THR A 530 -19.13 -14.35 -20.88
C THR A 530 -20.45 -14.56 -21.62
N GLY A 531 -21.27 -15.45 -21.10
CA GLY A 531 -22.61 -15.73 -21.61
C GLY A 531 -23.41 -16.55 -20.60
N ASP A 532 -24.24 -17.41 -21.09
CA ASP A 532 -25.10 -18.29 -20.28
C ASP A 532 -24.30 -19.01 -19.17
N TYR A 533 -24.76 -18.93 -17.94
CA TYR A 533 -24.16 -19.57 -16.75
C TYR A 533 -22.67 -19.26 -16.48
N THR A 534 -22.17 -18.13 -17.00
CA THR A 534 -20.79 -17.68 -16.72
C THR A 534 -20.71 -16.21 -16.25
N LEU A 535 -21.86 -15.52 -16.22
CA LEU A 535 -21.91 -14.07 -16.03
C LEU A 535 -21.52 -13.64 -14.61
N SER A 536 -21.90 -14.42 -13.57
CA SER A 536 -21.53 -14.13 -12.19
C SER A 536 -20.01 -14.11 -12.00
N ALA A 537 -19.31 -15.07 -12.60
CA ALA A 537 -17.84 -15.15 -12.54
C ALA A 537 -17.18 -13.95 -13.22
N SER A 538 -17.74 -13.51 -14.35
CA SER A 538 -17.21 -12.39 -15.12
C SER A 538 -17.38 -11.05 -14.39
N PHE A 539 -18.54 -10.80 -13.79
CA PHE A 539 -18.77 -9.61 -12.96
C PHE A 539 -17.85 -9.57 -11.74
N ASP A 540 -17.67 -10.73 -11.07
CA ASP A 540 -16.78 -10.82 -9.91
C ASP A 540 -15.32 -10.60 -10.30
N LEU A 541 -14.86 -11.21 -11.39
CA LEU A 541 -13.49 -11.08 -11.86
C LEU A 541 -13.17 -9.64 -12.30
N GLU A 542 -14.06 -9.04 -13.11
CA GLU A 542 -13.93 -7.64 -13.56
C GLU A 542 -13.84 -6.69 -12.37
N SER A 543 -14.78 -6.78 -11.43
CA SER A 543 -14.79 -5.98 -10.21
C SER A 543 -13.46 -6.11 -9.44
N LYS A 544 -12.98 -7.33 -9.23
CA LYS A 544 -11.73 -7.57 -8.48
C LYS A 544 -10.48 -7.10 -9.20
N ILE A 545 -10.37 -7.26 -10.52
CA ILE A 545 -9.24 -6.74 -11.31
C ILE A 545 -9.22 -5.21 -11.25
N THR A 546 -10.37 -4.58 -11.45
CA THR A 546 -10.51 -3.12 -11.52
C THR A 546 -10.29 -2.49 -10.14
N GLU A 547 -10.94 -3.01 -9.10
CA GLU A 547 -10.82 -2.53 -7.72
C GLU A 547 -9.40 -2.74 -7.15
N SER A 548 -8.64 -3.71 -7.64
CA SER A 548 -7.24 -3.92 -7.25
C SER A 548 -6.25 -3.04 -8.00
N GLY A 549 -6.70 -2.32 -9.04
CA GLY A 549 -5.84 -1.45 -9.85
C GLY A 549 -4.79 -2.22 -10.68
N ILE A 550 -5.06 -3.48 -11.02
CA ILE A 550 -4.10 -4.31 -11.77
C ILE A 550 -3.99 -3.81 -13.22
N ILE A 551 -5.13 -3.74 -13.92
CA ILE A 551 -5.20 -3.38 -15.32
C ILE A 551 -6.66 -3.06 -15.70
N ASN A 552 -6.87 -2.32 -16.79
CA ASN A 552 -8.21 -2.12 -17.33
C ASN A 552 -8.84 -3.43 -17.80
N CYS A 553 -10.14 -3.56 -17.56
CA CYS A 553 -10.88 -4.77 -17.88
C CYS A 553 -12.23 -4.43 -18.53
N ILE A 554 -12.65 -5.21 -19.52
CA ILE A 554 -13.95 -5.06 -20.18
C ILE A 554 -14.63 -6.44 -20.23
N VAL A 555 -15.90 -6.47 -19.81
CA VAL A 555 -16.74 -7.66 -19.95
C VAL A 555 -17.54 -7.57 -21.25
N HIS A 556 -17.45 -8.62 -22.05
CA HIS A 556 -18.21 -8.81 -23.26
C HIS A 556 -19.15 -10.00 -23.10
N GLU A 557 -20.47 -9.73 -23.19
CA GLU A 557 -21.41 -10.80 -23.44
C GLU A 557 -21.18 -11.30 -24.89
N LYS A 558 -21.07 -12.61 -25.09
CA LYS A 558 -20.59 -13.28 -26.32
C LYS A 558 -21.39 -12.84 -27.55
N LYS A 559 -22.72 -12.85 -27.45
CA LYS A 559 -23.59 -12.47 -28.56
C LYS A 559 -23.56 -10.95 -28.82
N ASN A 560 -23.58 -10.16 -27.75
CA ASN A 560 -23.50 -8.70 -27.85
C ASN A 560 -22.14 -8.24 -28.43
N PHE A 561 -21.07 -9.00 -28.23
CA PHE A 561 -19.78 -8.73 -28.86
C PHE A 561 -19.90 -8.75 -30.40
N SER A 562 -20.69 -9.66 -30.97
CA SER A 562 -20.93 -9.77 -32.40
C SER A 562 -21.76 -8.62 -32.99
N HIS A 563 -22.38 -7.78 -32.15
CA HIS A 563 -23.13 -6.59 -32.59
C HIS A 563 -22.26 -5.34 -32.73
N GLY A 564 -21.00 -5.51 -33.19
CA GLY A 564 -20.10 -4.41 -33.54
C GLY A 564 -19.00 -4.10 -32.51
N ARG A 565 -19.00 -4.72 -31.33
CA ARG A 565 -17.92 -4.50 -30.35
C ARG A 565 -16.58 -5.05 -30.82
N PHE A 566 -16.57 -6.01 -31.73
CA PHE A 566 -15.38 -6.54 -32.38
C PHE A 566 -14.60 -5.46 -33.15
N ILE A 567 -15.24 -4.41 -33.67
CA ILE A 567 -14.57 -3.31 -34.38
C ILE A 567 -13.53 -2.66 -33.46
N ASN A 568 -13.92 -2.24 -32.27
CA ASN A 568 -12.97 -1.66 -31.30
C ASN A 568 -11.94 -2.70 -30.83
N TYR A 569 -12.36 -3.94 -30.65
CA TYR A 569 -11.48 -5.04 -30.25
C TYR A 569 -10.34 -5.26 -31.25
N GLU A 570 -10.59 -5.18 -32.56
CA GLU A 570 -9.57 -5.32 -33.61
C GLU A 570 -8.51 -4.22 -33.55
N HIS A 571 -8.87 -3.02 -33.12
CA HIS A 571 -7.96 -1.89 -32.98
C HIS A 571 -7.12 -1.93 -31.69
N LEU A 572 -7.46 -2.77 -30.73
CA LEU A 572 -6.69 -2.92 -29.50
C LEU A 572 -5.41 -3.70 -29.75
N SER A 573 -4.26 -3.08 -29.52
CA SER A 573 -2.98 -3.76 -29.50
C SER A 573 -2.75 -4.41 -28.12
N LYS A 574 -2.14 -5.62 -28.09
CA LYS A 574 -1.71 -6.31 -26.87
C LYS A 574 -2.83 -6.47 -25.82
N LYS A 575 -3.88 -7.14 -26.21
CA LYS A 575 -5.04 -7.51 -25.41
C LYS A 575 -4.93 -8.96 -24.94
N MET A 576 -5.33 -9.23 -23.71
CA MET A 576 -5.53 -10.59 -23.20
C MET A 576 -7.01 -10.92 -23.23
N ASN A 577 -7.33 -12.13 -23.63
CA ASN A 577 -8.69 -12.64 -23.65
C ASN A 577 -8.86 -13.72 -22.57
N ILE A 578 -9.82 -13.53 -21.68
CA ILE A 578 -10.27 -14.54 -20.73
C ILE A 578 -11.65 -14.99 -21.18
N TYR A 579 -11.79 -16.25 -21.53
CA TYR A 579 -13.04 -16.82 -22.02
C TYR A 579 -13.59 -17.83 -21.01
N PHE A 580 -14.73 -17.49 -20.40
CA PHE A 580 -15.46 -18.43 -19.53
C PHE A 580 -16.42 -19.27 -20.37
N LYS A 581 -16.38 -20.59 -20.16
CA LYS A 581 -17.28 -21.51 -20.84
C LYS A 581 -17.80 -22.64 -19.95
N GLN A 582 -18.96 -23.17 -20.31
CA GLN A 582 -19.50 -24.42 -19.79
C GLN A 582 -18.76 -25.60 -20.38
N ASN A 583 -19.02 -26.82 -19.84
CA ASN A 583 -18.51 -28.05 -20.43
C ASN A 583 -19.03 -28.23 -21.86
N ASP A 584 -20.33 -28.01 -22.10
CA ASP A 584 -20.93 -28.05 -23.42
C ASP A 584 -21.03 -26.64 -24.01
N ILE A 585 -20.52 -26.47 -25.21
CA ILE A 585 -20.55 -25.18 -25.94
C ILE A 585 -21.23 -25.31 -27.30
N SER A 586 -21.75 -24.20 -27.79
CA SER A 586 -22.39 -24.14 -29.12
C SER A 586 -21.34 -23.97 -30.22
N ASP A 587 -21.73 -24.35 -31.46
CA ASP A 587 -20.93 -24.08 -32.68
C ASP A 587 -20.52 -22.58 -32.82
N TYR A 588 -21.41 -21.68 -32.40
CA TYR A 588 -21.09 -20.25 -32.34
C TYR A 588 -19.93 -19.94 -31.39
N GLU A 589 -19.93 -20.54 -30.22
CA GLU A 589 -18.88 -20.32 -29.20
C GLU A 589 -17.54 -20.90 -29.66
N GLU A 590 -17.54 -22.05 -30.32
CA GLU A 590 -16.33 -22.63 -30.93
C GLU A 590 -15.72 -21.67 -31.96
N LYS A 591 -16.55 -21.09 -32.84
CA LYS A 591 -16.12 -20.11 -33.82
C LYS A 591 -15.61 -18.83 -33.17
N LEU A 592 -16.25 -18.37 -32.11
CA LEU A 592 -15.82 -17.19 -31.36
C LEU A 592 -14.48 -17.43 -30.67
N ILE A 593 -14.29 -18.58 -30.00
CA ILE A 593 -13.01 -18.94 -29.39
C ILE A 593 -11.89 -18.95 -30.43
N LYS A 594 -12.14 -19.55 -31.60
CA LYS A 594 -11.18 -19.56 -32.71
C LYS A 594 -10.86 -18.14 -33.24
N TYR A 595 -11.84 -17.24 -33.28
CA TYR A 595 -11.64 -15.83 -33.65
C TYR A 595 -10.80 -15.08 -32.60
N LEU A 596 -10.97 -15.40 -31.29
CA LEU A 596 -10.26 -14.79 -30.18
C LEU A 596 -8.88 -15.42 -29.95
N ASP A 597 -8.58 -16.54 -30.63
CA ASP A 597 -7.34 -17.29 -30.42
C ASP A 597 -6.13 -16.46 -30.84
N ASN A 598 -5.39 -16.05 -29.86
CA ASN A 598 -4.14 -15.31 -29.97
C ASN A 598 -3.19 -15.77 -28.85
N GLU A 599 -1.98 -15.26 -28.86
CA GLU A 599 -0.93 -15.61 -27.88
C GLU A 599 -1.35 -15.39 -26.41
N TYR A 600 -2.37 -14.54 -26.15
CA TYR A 600 -2.81 -14.18 -24.81
C TYR A 600 -4.23 -14.69 -24.48
N LEU A 601 -4.71 -15.75 -25.13
CA LEU A 601 -5.99 -16.37 -24.78
C LEU A 601 -5.85 -17.32 -23.58
N ILE A 602 -6.74 -17.13 -22.60
CA ILE A 602 -6.95 -18.03 -21.45
C ILE A 602 -8.41 -18.49 -21.47
N THR A 603 -8.65 -19.76 -21.77
CA THR A 603 -9.98 -20.36 -21.68
C THR A 603 -10.14 -21.03 -20.31
N ILE A 604 -11.21 -20.70 -19.60
CA ILE A 604 -11.57 -21.24 -18.28
C ILE A 604 -12.85 -22.03 -18.45
N GLU A 605 -12.70 -23.34 -18.45
CA GLU A 605 -13.78 -24.28 -18.71
C GLU A 605 -14.26 -24.95 -17.43
N SER A 606 -15.55 -24.82 -17.11
CA SER A 606 -16.14 -25.56 -16.00
C SER A 606 -16.30 -27.05 -16.35
N ARG A 607 -16.17 -27.89 -15.36
CA ARG A 607 -16.50 -29.34 -15.46
C ARG A 607 -18.01 -29.63 -15.44
N TYR A 608 -18.83 -28.60 -15.39
CA TYR A 608 -20.28 -28.66 -15.20
C TYR A 608 -21.03 -27.78 -16.18
N ASN A 609 -22.34 -27.98 -16.29
CA ASN A 609 -23.27 -27.14 -17.03
C ASN A 609 -24.30 -26.49 -16.11
N GLY A 610 -25.00 -25.47 -16.58
CA GLY A 610 -26.10 -24.82 -15.87
C GLY A 610 -25.68 -24.12 -14.58
N ILE A 611 -26.52 -24.20 -13.57
CA ILE A 611 -26.29 -23.53 -12.24
C ILE A 611 -25.00 -24.04 -11.57
N LEU A 612 -24.64 -25.31 -11.74
CA LEU A 612 -23.41 -25.83 -11.18
C LEU A 612 -22.16 -25.22 -11.86
N CYS A 613 -22.21 -25.00 -13.18
CA CYS A 613 -21.19 -24.26 -13.92
C CYS A 613 -21.04 -22.83 -13.39
N GLU A 614 -22.15 -22.11 -13.22
CA GLU A 614 -22.15 -20.73 -12.74
C GLU A 614 -21.43 -20.58 -11.40
N PHE A 615 -21.69 -21.50 -10.44
CA PHE A 615 -21.00 -21.49 -9.14
C PHE A 615 -19.53 -21.92 -9.26
N ASP A 616 -19.24 -22.98 -10.03
CA ASP A 616 -17.88 -23.49 -10.22
C ASP A 616 -16.95 -22.41 -10.80
N LEU A 617 -17.44 -21.66 -11.80
CA LEU A 617 -16.70 -20.55 -12.39
C LEU A 617 -16.63 -19.32 -11.46
N LEU A 618 -17.64 -19.10 -10.60
CA LEU A 618 -17.56 -18.07 -9.57
C LEU A 618 -16.46 -18.38 -8.53
N VAL A 619 -16.23 -19.67 -8.24
CA VAL A 619 -15.07 -20.12 -7.46
C VAL A 619 -13.78 -19.93 -8.25
N ALA A 620 -13.77 -20.25 -9.54
CA ALA A 620 -12.62 -20.05 -10.42
C ALA A 620 -12.15 -18.59 -10.42
N SER A 621 -13.06 -17.62 -10.48
CA SER A 621 -12.70 -16.19 -10.45
C SER A 621 -11.93 -15.80 -9.19
N GLN A 622 -12.23 -16.41 -8.03
CA GLN A 622 -11.50 -16.16 -6.77
C GLN A 622 -10.04 -16.64 -6.86
N TYR A 623 -9.84 -17.84 -7.36
CA TYR A 623 -8.50 -18.42 -7.46
C TYR A 623 -7.68 -17.80 -8.58
N LEU A 624 -8.30 -17.42 -9.70
CA LEU A 624 -7.64 -16.70 -10.78
C LEU A 624 -7.05 -15.36 -10.27
N ILE A 625 -7.86 -14.52 -9.63
CA ILE A 625 -7.39 -13.24 -9.11
C ILE A 625 -6.35 -13.41 -7.98
N TYR A 626 -6.49 -14.45 -7.16
CA TYR A 626 -5.51 -14.79 -6.14
C TYR A 626 -4.16 -15.16 -6.74
N HIS A 627 -4.12 -16.08 -7.72
CA HIS A 627 -2.88 -16.48 -8.38
C HIS A 627 -2.27 -15.34 -9.19
N LEU A 628 -3.10 -14.53 -9.85
CA LEU A 628 -2.67 -13.32 -10.53
C LEU A 628 -2.02 -12.31 -9.57
N SER A 629 -2.61 -12.08 -8.40
CA SER A 629 -2.05 -11.19 -7.38
C SER A 629 -0.69 -11.69 -6.86
N ASN A 630 -0.53 -13.01 -6.72
CA ASN A 630 0.74 -13.61 -6.33
C ASN A 630 1.79 -13.50 -7.44
N PHE A 631 1.40 -13.74 -8.68
CA PHE A 631 2.27 -13.60 -9.85
C PHE A 631 2.80 -12.17 -9.99
N LEU A 632 1.92 -11.17 -9.86
CA LEU A 632 2.27 -9.75 -9.92
C LEU A 632 2.89 -9.20 -8.62
N ASN A 633 3.00 -10.03 -7.59
CA ASN A 633 3.49 -9.65 -6.25
C ASN A 633 2.73 -8.50 -5.59
N ILE A 634 1.43 -8.39 -5.79
CA ILE A 634 0.55 -7.38 -5.18
C ILE A 634 -0.36 -7.98 -4.12
N ASP A 635 -0.81 -7.19 -3.14
CA ASP A 635 -1.87 -7.59 -2.18
C ASP A 635 -3.18 -6.90 -2.53
N ILE A 636 -4.05 -7.58 -3.26
CA ILE A 636 -5.37 -7.07 -3.67
C ILE A 636 -6.29 -6.73 -2.50
N SER A 637 -6.02 -7.26 -1.31
CA SER A 637 -6.74 -6.87 -0.09
C SER A 637 -6.34 -5.49 0.43
N LYS A 638 -5.28 -4.91 -0.15
CA LYS A 638 -4.76 -3.59 0.22
C LYS A 638 -4.25 -2.86 -1.03
N PRO A 639 -5.13 -2.53 -1.97
CA PRO A 639 -4.76 -1.78 -3.16
C PRO A 639 -4.21 -0.39 -2.78
N SER A 640 -3.43 0.20 -3.69
CA SER A 640 -2.96 1.56 -3.54
C SER A 640 -4.03 2.53 -4.06
N TYR A 641 -4.38 3.53 -3.27
CA TYR A 641 -5.35 4.56 -3.63
C TYR A 641 -4.99 5.90 -2.97
N SER A 642 -5.44 7.00 -3.55
CA SER A 642 -5.27 8.34 -2.99
C SER A 642 -6.24 8.60 -1.83
N GLU A 643 -5.95 9.61 -1.00
CA GLU A 643 -6.88 10.07 0.04
C GLU A 643 -8.20 10.57 -0.56
N ASP A 644 -8.16 11.19 -1.74
CA ASP A 644 -9.35 11.70 -2.42
C ASP A 644 -10.23 10.56 -2.94
N SER A 645 -9.65 9.46 -3.43
CA SER A 645 -10.40 8.24 -3.77
C SER A 645 -11.16 7.68 -2.56
N MET A 646 -10.57 7.75 -1.36
CA MET A 646 -11.24 7.30 -0.14
C MET A 646 -12.37 8.23 0.29
N LYS A 647 -12.30 9.53 -0.01
CA LYS A 647 -13.42 10.45 0.21
C LYS A 647 -14.64 10.07 -0.64
N ILE A 648 -14.40 9.67 -1.90
CA ILE A 648 -15.45 9.16 -2.80
C ILE A 648 -16.02 7.85 -2.25
N TYR A 649 -15.17 6.91 -1.86
CA TYR A 649 -15.57 5.60 -1.32
C TYR A 649 -16.42 5.72 -0.04
N PHE A 650 -16.09 6.67 0.84
CA PHE A 650 -16.82 6.91 2.09
C PHE A 650 -17.86 8.04 1.99
N TYR A 651 -18.14 8.51 0.78
CA TYR A 651 -19.16 9.54 0.59
C TYR A 651 -20.54 9.07 1.11
N LYS A 652 -21.16 9.89 1.94
CA LYS A 652 -22.45 9.59 2.59
C LYS A 652 -23.56 10.58 2.20
N GLY A 653 -23.28 11.38 1.19
CA GLY A 653 -24.28 12.32 0.70
C GLY A 653 -25.40 11.63 -0.08
N ASP A 654 -26.39 12.39 -0.51
CA ASP A 654 -27.49 11.91 -1.34
C ASP A 654 -26.96 11.35 -2.66
N LEU A 655 -27.37 10.11 -2.95
CA LEU A 655 -27.05 9.42 -4.19
C LEU A 655 -27.94 9.89 -5.32
#